data_0071e0d32fccd04348c25087ab272faa
#
_entry.id   0071e0d32fccd04348c25087ab272faa
#
_cell.length_a   1.000
_cell.length_b   1.000
_cell.length_c   1.000
_cell.angle_alpha   90.00
_cell.angle_beta   90.00
_cell.angle_gamma   90.00
#
_symmetry.space_group_name_H-M   'P 1'
#
loop_
_entity.id
_entity.type
_entity.pdbx_description
1 polymer ?
#
loop_
_entity_poly.entity_id
_entity_poly.type
_entity_poly.pdbx_seq_one_letter_code
_entity_poly.pdbx_strand_id
1 'polypeptide(L)'
;MFYDSGQIFAGIRTQVRTCALGGFAAILFTSSLNAVVVRGDVRDPLGRPIGLAKIQLLQGHLVVASGTSNEDGSYEIRSAGSGRFVLLTGAAGYATNVAQPFYGGDLDVVTNHLTLGFRAVEEQVTVTATGLPTPMEQSSASVNLISSADLATREGVVNELRLQPGVSVVQTGQNGGQTSLFVRGGTSDGNKVMVDGIPADDVGGRFDFGILSSTAVNGLEIHRGPDSVLYGSDAISSVVSFNIPHGVTPAPVLNYTGDAGNFHTYRNEAELSGAYRKIDYYTAFSRFDSSNALPMDRFHVTTAAANLGYSLNGSTQLRGTVRRGVSASGLPGAFDFAGIVAAGKQADEQTFFGGTIDNIYRGNWHNVLRYFGSRKDEQATNFFPVGEAVSGAFGDTYYGNTVTIRGANGTSGTGRAAIAFGGTYPQPSDSANNRDGMQYQTDYHFTPHLSAYGSFRYEDERGTYHNPANFLDQSARRRNYDYNVQLQGDVLNRVFFTLGGAIQKNYLYGTEATPRFGLAGYPVRPGSGWFHGTKLRFNFSKGVQEPNLSTQLSSLYVLLQQAGLTIPGVSPIGAQRLRTYEGGVDQSIYGSKLMLKFNYFHNEFGRQIEFVGSSDIQQYFGISVPSGVANYFGAYLNSLDFSAQGIETELEWRASRHFFARGGYTYLDSNVQKSFSSDVTAELGGFPTTNPNYPGIAIGSSSPLVGQRPFRRAPQTGYFVVQYTATKFTAAVKSAFSSRSDDSTFLSFSDFNGGNTLLLPNRNLDFGYQNIDANVTYQITSKFSVFTQMNNLLGQQHMGPIGYPSLPFNFRTGLKVRLGGG
;
A
#
# COMPACT_ATOMS: atom_id res chain seq x y z
N MET A 1 17.12 40.39 8.36
CA MET A 1 18.25 40.22 7.42
C MET A 1 17.93 38.96 6.61
N PHE A 2 17.56 39.14 5.36
CA PHE A 2 17.20 38.03 4.49
C PHE A 2 18.48 37.30 4.07
N TYR A 3 18.66 36.06 4.53
CA TYR A 3 19.68 35.17 3.99
C TYR A 3 19.02 34.25 2.95
N ASP A 4 19.57 34.31 1.77
CA ASP A 4 19.13 33.61 0.58
C ASP A 4 19.34 32.09 0.76
N SER A 5 18.24 31.37 0.88
CA SER A 5 18.20 29.91 1.08
C SER A 5 18.49 29.10 -0.20
N GLY A 6 19.18 29.73 -1.20
CA GLY A 6 19.40 29.18 -2.53
C GLY A 6 20.54 28.19 -2.68
N GLN A 7 21.44 28.04 -1.72
CA GLN A 7 22.66 27.25 -1.96
C GLN A 7 22.64 25.79 -1.54
N ILE A 8 21.76 25.38 -0.65
CA ILE A 8 21.68 23.94 -0.23
C ILE A 8 20.97 23.08 -1.30
N PHE A 9 20.15 23.72 -2.16
CA PHE A 9 19.45 23.02 -3.24
C PHE A 9 20.16 23.08 -4.61
N ALA A 10 21.32 23.68 -4.73
CA ALA A 10 22.02 23.85 -5.99
C ALA A 10 22.51 22.51 -6.61
N GLY A 11 22.81 21.51 -5.82
CA GLY A 11 23.24 20.18 -6.29
C GLY A 11 22.16 19.39 -7.02
N ILE A 12 20.91 19.54 -6.62
CA ILE A 12 19.77 18.80 -7.20
C ILE A 12 19.23 19.52 -8.45
N ARG A 13 19.34 20.86 -8.51
CA ARG A 13 18.85 21.62 -9.68
C ARG A 13 19.69 21.44 -10.94
N THR A 14 20.96 21.09 -10.84
CA THR A 14 21.85 21.02 -12.01
C THR A 14 21.66 19.76 -12.85
N GLN A 15 21.21 18.65 -12.26
CA GLN A 15 20.96 17.42 -13.03
C GLN A 15 19.59 17.38 -13.75
N VAL A 16 18.59 18.13 -13.30
CA VAL A 16 17.26 18.13 -13.90
C VAL A 16 17.19 18.99 -15.19
N ARG A 17 18.13 19.92 -15.39
CA ARG A 17 18.11 20.80 -16.57
C ARG A 17 18.66 20.18 -17.85
N THR A 18 19.39 19.07 -17.79
CA THR A 18 20.08 18.49 -18.96
C THR A 18 19.31 17.35 -19.64
N CYS A 19 18.22 16.82 -19.08
CA CYS A 19 17.44 15.75 -19.70
C CYS A 19 16.14 16.16 -20.38
N ALA A 20 15.77 17.45 -20.38
CA ALA A 20 14.46 17.90 -20.87
C ALA A 20 14.43 18.40 -22.32
N LEU A 21 15.53 18.35 -23.04
CA LEU A 21 15.61 18.83 -24.44
C LEU A 21 16.38 17.86 -25.33
N GLY A 22 15.87 16.66 -25.49
CA GLY A 22 16.36 15.62 -26.40
C GLY A 22 15.22 15.07 -27.24
N GLY A 23 14.89 15.75 -28.34
CA GLY A 23 14.37 15.25 -29.60
C GLY A 23 13.17 14.30 -29.62
N PHE A 24 11.93 14.80 -29.64
CA PHE A 24 10.81 14.10 -30.23
C PHE A 24 10.76 14.40 -31.73
N ALA A 25 11.43 13.58 -32.54
CA ALA A 25 11.16 13.52 -33.98
C ALA A 25 10.13 12.38 -34.21
N ALA A 26 8.89 12.73 -34.47
CA ALA A 26 7.85 11.80 -34.91
C ALA A 26 8.16 11.38 -36.37
N ILE A 27 8.59 10.15 -36.59
CA ILE A 27 8.65 9.54 -37.92
C ILE A 27 7.34 8.77 -38.14
N LEU A 28 6.43 9.39 -38.89
CA LEU A 28 5.26 8.72 -39.45
C LEU A 28 5.71 7.93 -40.70
N PHE A 29 5.84 6.61 -40.54
CA PHE A 29 5.90 5.70 -41.69
C PHE A 29 4.55 4.98 -41.84
N THR A 30 3.83 5.30 -42.88
CA THR A 30 2.71 4.51 -43.40
C THR A 30 3.26 3.45 -44.33
N SER A 31 3.38 2.24 -43.87
CA SER A 31 3.59 1.06 -44.72
C SER A 31 2.37 0.12 -44.59
N SER A 32 1.74 -0.16 -45.71
CA SER A 32 0.72 -1.21 -45.82
C SER A 32 1.37 -2.55 -45.49
N LEU A 33 1.15 -3.05 -44.32
CA LEU A 33 1.65 -4.33 -43.82
C LEU A 33 0.55 -5.39 -44.05
N ASN A 34 0.93 -6.53 -44.60
CA ASN A 34 0.14 -7.75 -44.56
C ASN A 34 -0.22 -8.08 -43.11
N ALA A 35 -1.50 -8.11 -42.81
CA ALA A 35 -1.99 -8.30 -41.45
C ALA A 35 -3.24 -9.19 -41.48
N VAL A 36 -3.34 -10.06 -40.47
CA VAL A 36 -4.61 -10.71 -40.18
C VAL A 36 -5.58 -9.64 -39.66
N VAL A 37 -6.78 -9.60 -40.22
CA VAL A 37 -7.84 -8.70 -39.78
C VAL A 37 -8.87 -9.52 -39.02
N VAL A 38 -9.10 -9.20 -37.76
CA VAL A 38 -10.13 -9.82 -36.92
C VAL A 38 -11.23 -8.80 -36.72
N ARG A 39 -12.45 -9.12 -37.17
CA ARG A 39 -13.60 -8.26 -37.05
C ARG A 39 -14.81 -8.98 -36.48
N GLY A 40 -15.76 -8.26 -35.93
CA GLY A 40 -17.00 -8.87 -35.44
C GLY A 40 -17.80 -7.84 -34.64
N ASP A 41 -18.64 -8.32 -33.77
CA ASP A 41 -19.36 -7.50 -32.81
C ASP A 41 -19.24 -8.06 -31.38
N VAL A 42 -19.42 -7.17 -30.42
CA VAL A 42 -19.48 -7.49 -28.99
C VAL A 42 -20.89 -7.24 -28.53
N ARG A 43 -21.56 -8.26 -28.02
CA ARG A 43 -22.94 -8.20 -27.54
C ARG A 43 -23.09 -8.73 -26.13
N ASP A 44 -24.14 -8.29 -25.44
CA ASP A 44 -24.55 -8.89 -24.17
C ASP A 44 -25.39 -10.17 -24.42
N PRO A 45 -25.71 -10.95 -23.36
CA PRO A 45 -26.55 -12.16 -23.50
C PRO A 45 -27.98 -11.91 -23.99
N LEU A 46 -28.40 -10.66 -24.01
CA LEU A 46 -29.71 -10.24 -24.54
C LEU A 46 -29.61 -9.72 -25.99
N GLY A 47 -28.43 -9.86 -26.62
CA GLY A 47 -28.16 -9.46 -27.99
C GLY A 47 -27.93 -7.96 -28.20
N ARG A 48 -27.84 -7.17 -27.13
CA ARG A 48 -27.59 -5.72 -27.21
C ARG A 48 -26.11 -5.44 -27.47
N PRO A 49 -25.76 -4.46 -28.29
CA PRO A 49 -24.39 -4.11 -28.56
C PRO A 49 -23.70 -3.53 -27.32
N ILE A 50 -22.42 -3.85 -27.13
CA ILE A 50 -21.58 -3.30 -26.08
C ILE A 50 -20.52 -2.42 -26.73
N GLY A 51 -20.65 -1.11 -26.55
CA GLY A 51 -19.64 -0.15 -26.96
C GLY A 51 -18.49 -0.04 -25.95
N LEU A 52 -17.32 0.37 -26.43
CA LEU A 52 -16.10 0.55 -25.65
C LEU A 52 -15.62 -0.72 -24.91
N ALA A 53 -16.03 -1.90 -25.37
CA ALA A 53 -15.45 -3.15 -24.91
C ALA A 53 -13.99 -3.24 -25.37
N LYS A 54 -13.08 -3.49 -24.44
CA LYS A 54 -11.65 -3.70 -24.73
C LYS A 54 -11.47 -5.09 -25.30
N ILE A 55 -10.86 -5.19 -26.49
CA ILE A 55 -10.61 -6.46 -27.15
C ILE A 55 -9.10 -6.58 -27.34
N GLN A 56 -8.52 -7.69 -26.91
CA GLN A 56 -7.11 -7.99 -27.04
C GLN A 56 -6.95 -9.27 -27.86
N LEU A 57 -6.09 -9.23 -28.86
CA LEU A 57 -5.70 -10.39 -29.64
C LEU A 57 -4.41 -10.95 -29.07
N LEU A 58 -4.45 -12.18 -28.59
CA LEU A 58 -3.31 -12.87 -28.01
C LEU A 58 -2.78 -13.93 -28.97
N GLN A 59 -1.45 -14.05 -29.06
CA GLN A 59 -0.75 -15.18 -29.67
C GLN A 59 0.08 -15.84 -28.57
N GLY A 60 -0.35 -17.04 -28.15
CA GLY A 60 0.14 -17.59 -26.87
C GLY A 60 -0.30 -16.71 -25.69
N HIS A 61 0.65 -16.18 -24.94
CA HIS A 61 0.41 -15.26 -23.82
C HIS A 61 0.68 -13.77 -24.18
N LEU A 62 1.11 -13.51 -25.41
CA LEU A 62 1.46 -12.16 -25.86
C LEU A 62 0.23 -11.48 -26.48
N VAL A 63 -0.07 -10.27 -26.02
CA VAL A 63 -1.03 -9.40 -26.69
C VAL A 63 -0.36 -8.81 -27.92
N VAL A 64 -0.79 -9.28 -29.12
CA VAL A 64 -0.22 -8.86 -30.41
C VAL A 64 -0.98 -7.71 -31.04
N ALA A 65 -2.21 -7.49 -30.63
CA ALA A 65 -3.02 -6.34 -31.04
C ALA A 65 -4.15 -6.09 -30.02
N SER A 66 -4.65 -4.88 -29.97
CA SER A 66 -5.83 -4.55 -29.17
C SER A 66 -6.65 -3.44 -29.82
N GLY A 67 -7.93 -3.38 -29.44
CA GLY A 67 -8.85 -2.34 -29.89
C GLY A 67 -10.02 -2.22 -28.94
N THR A 68 -10.96 -1.36 -29.28
CA THR A 68 -12.24 -1.20 -28.58
C THR A 68 -13.38 -1.32 -29.58
N SER A 69 -14.53 -1.87 -29.11
CA SER A 69 -15.73 -1.87 -29.92
C SER A 69 -16.32 -0.47 -30.03
N ASN A 70 -16.95 -0.22 -31.18
CA ASN A 70 -17.75 0.98 -31.45
C ASN A 70 -19.05 0.98 -30.62
N GLU A 71 -19.83 2.06 -30.69
CA GLU A 71 -21.12 2.18 -29.97
C GLU A 71 -22.15 1.13 -30.41
N ASP A 72 -22.08 0.66 -31.65
CA ASP A 72 -22.93 -0.42 -32.21
C ASP A 72 -22.39 -1.82 -31.88
N GLY A 73 -21.34 -1.92 -31.08
CA GLY A 73 -20.63 -3.14 -30.67
C GLY A 73 -19.66 -3.67 -31.73
N SER A 74 -19.58 -3.13 -32.93
CA SER A 74 -18.67 -3.60 -33.98
C SER A 74 -17.21 -3.33 -33.60
N TYR A 75 -16.28 -4.21 -34.03
CA TYR A 75 -14.86 -4.01 -33.85
C TYR A 75 -14.04 -4.56 -35.04
N GLU A 76 -12.88 -3.98 -35.22
CA GLU A 76 -11.86 -4.49 -36.14
C GLU A 76 -10.48 -4.32 -35.51
N ILE A 77 -9.70 -5.40 -35.47
CA ILE A 77 -8.34 -5.46 -34.96
C ILE A 77 -7.44 -6.03 -36.04
N ARG A 78 -6.26 -5.43 -36.23
CA ARG A 78 -5.26 -5.85 -37.20
C ARG A 78 -3.98 -6.24 -36.50
N SER A 79 -3.42 -7.38 -36.83
CA SER A 79 -2.13 -7.86 -36.32
C SER A 79 -1.24 -8.33 -37.45
N ALA A 80 0.02 -7.93 -37.40
CA ALA A 80 1.02 -8.46 -38.32
C ALA A 80 1.41 -9.88 -37.95
N GLY A 81 1.48 -10.79 -38.95
CA GLY A 81 1.89 -12.17 -38.78
C GLY A 81 0.73 -13.13 -38.71
N SER A 82 1.03 -14.39 -39.03
CA SER A 82 0.10 -15.51 -39.04
C SER A 82 0.28 -16.43 -37.83
N GLY A 83 -0.75 -17.13 -37.43
CA GLY A 83 -0.66 -18.07 -36.31
C GLY A 83 -1.98 -18.39 -35.65
N ARG A 84 -1.87 -19.02 -34.48
CA ARG A 84 -3.01 -19.32 -33.62
C ARG A 84 -3.23 -18.16 -32.64
N PHE A 85 -4.44 -17.63 -32.68
CA PHE A 85 -4.83 -16.45 -31.87
C PHE A 85 -5.97 -16.78 -30.91
N VAL A 86 -6.08 -15.98 -29.87
CA VAL A 86 -7.18 -15.97 -28.90
C VAL A 86 -7.62 -14.53 -28.71
N LEU A 87 -8.92 -14.28 -28.65
CA LEU A 87 -9.47 -12.97 -28.27
C LEU A 87 -9.80 -12.96 -26.78
N LEU A 88 -9.27 -12.00 -26.09
CA LEU A 88 -9.65 -11.65 -24.72
C LEU A 88 -10.45 -10.34 -24.77
N THR A 89 -11.67 -10.37 -24.26
CA THR A 89 -12.56 -9.21 -24.38
C THR A 89 -13.22 -8.91 -23.05
N GLY A 90 -13.22 -7.64 -22.65
CA GLY A 90 -13.84 -7.17 -21.42
C GLY A 90 -14.46 -5.77 -21.57
N ALA A 91 -15.54 -5.52 -20.86
CA ALA A 91 -16.19 -4.22 -20.79
C ALA A 91 -16.69 -3.94 -19.37
N ALA A 92 -16.81 -2.66 -19.02
CA ALA A 92 -17.31 -2.27 -17.70
C ALA A 92 -18.72 -2.84 -17.46
N GLY A 93 -18.88 -3.63 -16.40
CA GLY A 93 -20.14 -4.28 -16.05
C GLY A 93 -20.38 -5.64 -16.72
N TYR A 94 -19.42 -6.12 -17.50
CA TYR A 94 -19.51 -7.41 -18.20
C TYR A 94 -18.34 -8.33 -17.83
N ALA A 95 -18.60 -9.64 -18.01
CA ALA A 95 -17.62 -10.69 -17.84
C ALA A 95 -16.53 -10.63 -18.91
N THR A 96 -15.26 -10.81 -18.54
CA THR A 96 -14.19 -11.02 -19.51
C THR A 96 -14.44 -12.31 -20.27
N ASN A 97 -14.45 -12.28 -21.58
CA ASN A 97 -14.61 -13.45 -22.43
C ASN A 97 -13.27 -13.80 -23.07
N VAL A 98 -12.93 -15.08 -23.02
CA VAL A 98 -11.83 -15.68 -23.76
C VAL A 98 -12.46 -16.49 -24.89
N ALA A 99 -12.36 -16.00 -26.12
CA ALA A 99 -12.91 -16.70 -27.28
C ALA A 99 -12.14 -17.98 -27.56
N GLN A 100 -12.77 -18.93 -28.26
CA GLN A 100 -12.10 -20.13 -28.73
C GLN A 100 -10.92 -19.77 -29.63
N PRO A 101 -9.77 -20.45 -29.46
CA PRO A 101 -8.62 -20.22 -30.34
C PRO A 101 -8.94 -20.43 -31.81
N PHE A 102 -8.47 -19.54 -32.67
CA PHE A 102 -8.61 -19.63 -34.13
C PHE A 102 -7.25 -19.43 -34.80
N TYR A 103 -7.14 -19.84 -36.06
CA TYR A 103 -5.96 -19.62 -36.89
C TYR A 103 -6.23 -18.49 -37.88
N GLY A 104 -5.28 -17.57 -38.02
CA GLY A 104 -5.32 -16.49 -39.00
C GLY A 104 -4.00 -16.42 -39.78
N GLY A 105 -4.10 -16.41 -41.12
CA GLY A 105 -2.98 -16.19 -42.02
C GLY A 105 -2.77 -14.71 -42.32
N ASP A 106 -1.60 -14.37 -42.87
CA ASP A 106 -1.33 -13.02 -43.39
C ASP A 106 -2.31 -12.71 -44.52
N LEU A 107 -3.13 -11.68 -44.37
CA LEU A 107 -4.23 -11.27 -45.26
C LEU A 107 -5.60 -11.93 -45.00
N ASP A 108 -5.73 -12.80 -44.02
CA ASP A 108 -7.02 -13.36 -43.65
C ASP A 108 -7.91 -12.33 -42.96
N VAL A 109 -9.20 -12.36 -43.30
CA VAL A 109 -10.24 -11.65 -42.57
C VAL A 109 -11.05 -12.67 -41.77
N VAL A 110 -10.83 -12.70 -40.46
CA VAL A 110 -11.52 -13.61 -39.53
C VAL A 110 -12.68 -12.86 -38.89
N THR A 111 -13.91 -13.39 -39.03
CA THR A 111 -15.06 -12.82 -38.32
C THR A 111 -15.29 -13.60 -37.02
N ASN A 112 -15.34 -12.89 -35.89
CA ASN A 112 -15.59 -13.48 -34.59
C ASN A 112 -16.58 -12.62 -33.80
N HIS A 113 -17.75 -13.17 -33.47
CA HIS A 113 -18.78 -12.52 -32.66
C HIS A 113 -18.59 -12.87 -31.19
N LEU A 114 -18.53 -11.87 -30.32
CA LEU A 114 -18.20 -12.02 -28.91
C LEU A 114 -19.44 -11.71 -28.06
N THR A 115 -19.82 -12.66 -27.24
CA THR A 115 -20.88 -12.42 -26.25
C THR A 115 -20.24 -12.29 -24.89
N LEU A 116 -20.31 -11.08 -24.30
CA LEU A 116 -19.89 -10.86 -22.93
C LEU A 116 -21.08 -11.15 -22.01
N GLY A 117 -20.93 -12.14 -21.15
CA GLY A 117 -21.85 -12.38 -20.05
C GLY A 117 -22.00 -11.11 -19.20
N PHE A 118 -23.10 -10.93 -18.50
CA PHE A 118 -23.12 -9.96 -17.42
C PHE A 118 -22.06 -10.37 -16.41
N ARG A 119 -21.24 -9.42 -16.00
CA ARG A 119 -20.19 -9.71 -15.03
C ARG A 119 -20.85 -10.34 -13.81
N ALA A 120 -20.57 -11.61 -13.59
CA ALA A 120 -20.76 -12.18 -12.27
C ALA A 120 -19.94 -11.32 -11.31
N VAL A 121 -20.38 -11.10 -10.09
CA VAL A 121 -19.64 -10.34 -9.09
C VAL A 121 -18.26 -10.97 -8.84
N GLU A 122 -18.05 -12.20 -9.26
CA GLU A 122 -16.78 -12.93 -9.28
C GLU A 122 -16.29 -13.14 -10.71
N GLU A 123 -15.84 -12.12 -11.35
CA GLU A 123 -15.13 -12.35 -12.59
C GLU A 123 -13.68 -12.73 -12.33
N GLN A 124 -13.15 -13.60 -13.22
CA GLN A 124 -11.76 -14.07 -13.24
C GLN A 124 -10.73 -12.95 -13.12
N VAL A 125 -10.79 -12.27 -11.98
CA VAL A 125 -9.72 -11.42 -11.55
C VAL A 125 -8.63 -12.36 -11.10
N THR A 126 -7.58 -12.43 -11.88
CA THR A 126 -6.41 -13.21 -11.54
C THR A 126 -5.66 -12.50 -10.43
N VAL A 127 -5.45 -13.20 -9.34
CA VAL A 127 -4.66 -12.72 -8.21
C VAL A 127 -3.30 -13.40 -8.21
N THR A 128 -2.27 -12.66 -7.81
CA THR A 128 -0.90 -13.15 -7.72
C THR A 128 -0.53 -13.65 -6.31
N ALA A 129 -1.44 -13.47 -5.36
CA ALA A 129 -1.30 -13.89 -3.96
C ALA A 129 -1.08 -15.40 -3.73
N THR A 130 -1.17 -16.21 -4.77
CA THR A 130 -0.89 -17.65 -4.73
C THR A 130 0.45 -18.01 -5.37
N GLY A 131 1.22 -17.02 -5.82
CA GLY A 131 2.48 -17.19 -6.56
C GLY A 131 2.28 -17.49 -8.04
N LEU A 132 1.14 -18.03 -8.40
CA LEU A 132 0.69 -18.24 -9.78
C LEU A 132 -0.52 -17.35 -10.06
N PRO A 133 -0.66 -16.81 -11.27
CA PRO A 133 -1.88 -16.13 -11.69
C PRO A 133 -3.08 -17.10 -11.54
N THR A 134 -3.86 -16.91 -10.48
CA THR A 134 -4.97 -17.79 -10.12
C THR A 134 -6.27 -16.99 -10.16
N PRO A 135 -7.34 -17.50 -10.78
CA PRO A 135 -8.64 -16.87 -10.69
C PRO A 135 -9.06 -16.70 -9.21
N MET A 136 -9.57 -15.54 -8.84
CA MET A 136 -9.97 -15.24 -7.47
C MET A 136 -10.99 -16.26 -6.94
N GLU A 137 -11.82 -16.80 -7.81
CA GLU A 137 -12.79 -17.87 -7.53
C GLU A 137 -12.13 -19.14 -6.98
N GLN A 138 -10.91 -19.44 -7.40
CA GLN A 138 -10.14 -20.62 -7.00
C GLN A 138 -9.24 -20.35 -5.80
N SER A 139 -9.01 -19.10 -5.46
CA SER A 139 -8.15 -18.73 -4.35
C SER A 139 -8.83 -18.91 -3.00
N SER A 140 -8.12 -19.49 -2.03
CA SER A 140 -8.53 -19.50 -0.62
C SER A 140 -8.15 -18.21 0.11
N ALA A 141 -7.24 -17.41 -0.44
CA ALA A 141 -6.73 -16.20 0.17
C ALA A 141 -7.73 -15.04 0.13
N SER A 142 -7.69 -14.20 1.14
CA SER A 142 -8.44 -12.94 1.19
C SER A 142 -7.69 -11.85 0.44
N VAL A 143 -8.13 -11.56 -0.78
CA VAL A 143 -7.50 -10.56 -1.65
C VAL A 143 -8.50 -9.48 -2.02
N ASN A 144 -8.08 -8.23 -1.98
CA ASN A 144 -8.82 -7.08 -2.48
C ASN A 144 -8.10 -6.47 -3.67
N LEU A 145 -8.87 -5.95 -4.60
CA LEU A 145 -8.36 -5.27 -5.78
C LEU A 145 -8.93 -3.86 -5.87
N ILE A 146 -8.04 -2.90 -6.01
CA ILE A 146 -8.37 -1.51 -6.33
C ILE A 146 -7.99 -1.33 -7.81
N SER A 147 -8.98 -1.07 -8.65
CA SER A 147 -8.74 -0.94 -10.09
C SER A 147 -8.07 0.39 -10.44
N SER A 148 -7.43 0.46 -11.61
CA SER A 148 -6.93 1.72 -12.16
C SER A 148 -8.05 2.76 -12.37
N ALA A 149 -9.28 2.31 -12.61
CA ALA A 149 -10.44 3.19 -12.74
C ALA A 149 -10.81 3.87 -11.40
N ASP A 150 -10.67 3.16 -10.27
CA ASP A 150 -10.90 3.74 -8.94
C ASP A 150 -9.85 4.81 -8.60
N LEU A 151 -8.64 4.65 -9.12
CA LEU A 151 -7.51 5.57 -8.91
C LEU A 151 -7.48 6.74 -9.90
N ALA A 152 -8.20 6.67 -11.00
CA ALA A 152 -8.05 7.55 -12.15
C ALA A 152 -8.23 9.05 -11.86
N THR A 153 -8.99 9.40 -10.83
CA THR A 153 -9.18 10.80 -10.40
C THR A 153 -8.45 11.14 -9.09
N ARG A 154 -7.74 10.16 -8.50
CA ARG A 154 -7.01 10.32 -7.24
C ARG A 154 -5.59 10.77 -7.48
N GLU A 155 -5.02 11.53 -6.57
CA GLU A 155 -3.59 11.82 -6.52
C GLU A 155 -2.84 10.64 -5.91
N GLY A 156 -3.30 10.19 -4.76
CA GLY A 156 -2.70 9.10 -4.02
C GLY A 156 -3.68 7.96 -3.78
N VAL A 157 -3.19 6.91 -3.17
CA VAL A 157 -3.93 5.67 -2.93
C VAL A 157 -4.68 5.66 -1.60
N VAL A 158 -4.38 6.57 -0.67
CA VAL A 158 -4.81 6.56 0.73
C VAL A 158 -6.32 6.43 0.90
N ASN A 159 -7.09 7.25 0.17
CA ASN A 159 -8.56 7.22 0.29
C ASN A 159 -9.18 5.94 -0.24
N GLU A 160 -8.57 5.29 -1.24
CA GLU A 160 -9.05 4.00 -1.75
C GLU A 160 -8.66 2.84 -0.81
N LEU A 161 -7.55 2.96 -0.08
CA LEU A 161 -7.17 2.01 0.97
C LEU A 161 -8.18 2.02 2.14
N ARG A 162 -8.75 3.19 2.48
CA ARG A 162 -9.81 3.29 3.50
C ARG A 162 -11.12 2.57 3.12
N LEU A 163 -11.31 2.26 1.84
CA LEU A 163 -12.47 1.56 1.29
C LEU A 163 -12.24 0.06 1.14
N GLN A 164 -11.36 -0.51 1.99
CA GLN A 164 -11.05 -1.94 1.97
C GLN A 164 -11.40 -2.58 3.31
N PRO A 165 -12.05 -3.76 3.33
CA PRO A 165 -12.35 -4.45 4.58
C PRO A 165 -11.07 -4.89 5.29
N GLY A 166 -11.05 -4.88 6.61
CA GLY A 166 -9.92 -5.27 7.43
C GLY A 166 -8.74 -4.30 7.42
N VAL A 167 -8.89 -3.14 6.78
CA VAL A 167 -7.83 -2.14 6.62
C VAL A 167 -8.17 -0.89 7.42
N SER A 168 -7.28 -0.50 8.32
CA SER A 168 -7.33 0.78 9.02
C SER A 168 -6.17 1.66 8.55
N VAL A 169 -6.48 2.89 8.14
CA VAL A 169 -5.50 3.85 7.63
C VAL A 169 -5.37 4.98 8.62
N VAL A 170 -4.15 5.22 9.10
CA VAL A 170 -3.80 6.29 10.03
C VAL A 170 -2.85 7.24 9.34
N GLN A 171 -3.29 8.48 9.13
CA GLN A 171 -2.52 9.53 8.47
C GLN A 171 -2.29 10.70 9.44
N THR A 172 -1.03 11.09 9.61
CA THR A 172 -0.66 12.25 10.44
C THR A 172 -0.80 13.53 9.64
N GLY A 173 -1.92 14.24 9.82
CA GLY A 173 -2.14 15.52 9.16
C GLY A 173 -2.73 15.40 7.76
N GLN A 174 -2.21 16.19 6.83
CA GLN A 174 -2.83 16.49 5.53
C GLN A 174 -2.10 15.75 4.37
N ASN A 175 -2.18 16.27 3.12
CA ASN A 175 -1.46 15.67 2.00
C ASN A 175 0.05 15.60 2.30
N GLY A 176 0.67 14.45 2.02
CA GLY A 176 2.07 14.20 2.31
C GLY A 176 2.38 13.88 3.78
N GLY A 177 1.38 13.90 4.66
CA GLY A 177 1.54 13.42 6.02
C GLY A 177 1.79 11.93 6.09
N GLN A 178 2.67 11.50 6.99
CA GLN A 178 3.02 10.09 7.16
C GLN A 178 1.78 9.23 7.30
N THR A 179 1.65 8.24 6.44
CA THR A 179 0.47 7.38 6.38
C THR A 179 0.84 5.92 6.59
N SER A 180 0.26 5.36 7.63
CA SER A 180 0.43 3.99 8.08
C SER A 180 -0.79 3.15 7.79
N LEU A 181 -0.57 1.88 7.45
CA LEU A 181 -1.60 0.90 7.18
C LEU A 181 -1.60 -0.17 8.27
N PHE A 182 -2.74 -0.46 8.87
CA PHE A 182 -2.92 -1.52 9.85
C PHE A 182 -3.94 -2.52 9.33
N VAL A 183 -3.48 -3.70 8.96
CA VAL A 183 -4.33 -4.74 8.38
C VAL A 183 -4.64 -5.79 9.45
N ARG A 184 -5.94 -6.01 9.72
CA ARG A 184 -6.42 -7.01 10.69
C ARG A 184 -5.74 -6.93 12.06
N GLY A 185 -5.53 -5.71 12.55
CA GLY A 185 -4.89 -5.43 13.83
C GLY A 185 -3.37 -5.55 13.86
N GLY A 186 -2.73 -5.84 12.73
CA GLY A 186 -1.28 -5.92 12.62
C GLY A 186 -0.55 -4.60 12.81
N THR A 187 0.77 -4.61 12.69
CA THR A 187 1.63 -3.43 12.78
C THR A 187 1.78 -2.74 11.42
N SER A 188 2.09 -1.46 11.40
CA SER A 188 2.22 -0.68 10.15
C SER A 188 3.42 -1.10 9.31
N ASP A 189 4.47 -1.57 9.93
CA ASP A 189 5.69 -2.09 9.31
C ASP A 189 5.60 -3.57 8.90
N GLY A 190 4.49 -4.23 9.25
CA GLY A 190 4.20 -5.62 8.86
C GLY A 190 3.56 -5.77 7.47
N ASN A 191 3.52 -4.72 6.66
CA ASN A 191 2.88 -4.72 5.34
C ASN A 191 3.95 -4.64 4.26
N LYS A 192 4.21 -5.75 3.57
CA LYS A 192 5.13 -5.78 2.42
C LYS A 192 4.56 -4.99 1.25
N VAL A 193 5.30 -4.02 0.74
CA VAL A 193 4.88 -3.24 -0.44
C VAL A 193 5.73 -3.63 -1.64
N MET A 194 5.08 -3.94 -2.77
CA MET A 194 5.73 -4.42 -3.97
C MET A 194 5.39 -3.56 -5.18
N VAL A 195 6.39 -3.12 -5.92
CA VAL A 195 6.27 -2.41 -7.21
C VAL A 195 6.86 -3.30 -8.30
N ASP A 196 6.04 -3.83 -9.20
CA ASP A 196 6.48 -4.80 -10.23
C ASP A 196 7.25 -6.00 -9.64
N GLY A 197 6.87 -6.44 -8.43
CA GLY A 197 7.56 -7.49 -7.70
C GLY A 197 8.89 -7.06 -7.06
N ILE A 198 9.18 -5.77 -7.00
CA ILE A 198 10.34 -5.17 -6.32
C ILE A 198 9.90 -4.72 -4.94
N PRO A 199 10.54 -5.13 -3.83
CA PRO A 199 10.23 -4.62 -2.51
C PRO A 199 10.45 -3.10 -2.42
N ALA A 200 9.43 -2.38 -2.00
CA ALA A 200 9.40 -0.91 -1.91
C ALA A 200 9.49 -0.40 -0.46
N ASP A 201 9.32 -1.27 0.50
CA ASP A 201 9.48 -1.00 1.93
C ASP A 201 10.94 -0.73 2.31
N ASP A 202 11.15 -0.03 3.41
CA ASP A 202 12.46 0.17 4.02
C ASP A 202 13.01 -1.14 4.57
N VAL A 203 14.27 -1.13 4.96
CA VAL A 203 14.90 -2.23 5.71
C VAL A 203 14.15 -2.42 7.04
N GLY A 204 13.32 -3.48 7.12
CA GLY A 204 12.45 -3.77 8.27
C GLY A 204 10.97 -3.39 8.08
N GLY A 205 10.53 -3.22 6.84
CA GLY A 205 9.12 -3.25 6.46
C GLY A 205 8.38 -1.91 6.49
N ARG A 206 8.99 -0.82 6.91
CA ARG A 206 8.31 0.49 6.95
C ARG A 206 8.07 1.03 5.53
N PHE A 207 6.84 1.52 5.28
CA PHE A 207 6.47 2.22 4.06
C PHE A 207 5.50 3.36 4.33
N ASP A 208 5.74 4.52 3.76
CA ASP A 208 4.84 5.66 3.85
C ASP A 208 3.91 5.71 2.62
N PHE A 209 2.61 5.44 2.85
CA PHE A 209 1.58 5.51 1.81
C PHE A 209 1.16 6.95 1.47
N GLY A 210 1.51 7.95 2.29
CA GLY A 210 1.16 9.35 2.09
C GLY A 210 1.87 9.99 0.91
N ILE A 211 3.04 9.45 0.52
CA ILE A 211 3.83 9.93 -0.62
C ILE A 211 3.67 9.07 -1.88
N LEU A 212 2.86 8.00 -1.84
CA LEU A 212 2.62 7.13 -2.99
C LEU A 212 1.59 7.76 -3.95
N SER A 213 2.07 8.28 -5.07
CA SER A 213 1.23 8.77 -6.16
C SER A 213 0.52 7.62 -6.89
N SER A 214 -0.71 7.85 -7.34
CA SER A 214 -1.49 6.92 -8.17
C SER A 214 -0.98 6.83 -9.62
N THR A 215 -0.08 7.71 -10.04
CA THR A 215 0.51 7.71 -11.40
C THR A 215 1.26 6.43 -11.68
N ALA A 216 1.08 5.89 -12.88
CA ALA A 216 1.68 4.63 -13.31
C ALA A 216 1.33 3.43 -12.41
N VAL A 217 0.14 3.41 -11.81
CA VAL A 217 -0.39 2.30 -11.03
C VAL A 217 -1.53 1.63 -11.80
N ASN A 218 -1.32 0.39 -12.23
CA ASN A 218 -2.32 -0.41 -12.95
C ASN A 218 -3.37 -1.07 -12.05
N GLY A 219 -3.56 -0.53 -10.84
CA GLY A 219 -4.37 -1.10 -9.78
C GLY A 219 -3.50 -1.66 -8.66
N LEU A 220 -4.10 -1.82 -7.47
CA LEU A 220 -3.43 -2.43 -6.32
C LEU A 220 -4.11 -3.75 -5.97
N GLU A 221 -3.28 -4.75 -5.67
CA GLU A 221 -3.69 -6.00 -5.07
C GLU A 221 -3.29 -5.98 -3.59
N ILE A 222 -4.25 -6.20 -2.68
CA ILE A 222 -4.03 -6.24 -1.25
C ILE A 222 -4.34 -7.63 -0.75
N HIS A 223 -3.31 -8.40 -0.46
CA HIS A 223 -3.44 -9.69 0.21
C HIS A 223 -3.46 -9.47 1.72
N ARG A 224 -4.55 -9.83 2.39
CA ARG A 224 -4.74 -9.67 3.84
C ARG A 224 -4.36 -10.95 4.59
N GLY A 225 -3.39 -10.82 5.45
CA GLY A 225 -2.78 -11.92 6.20
C GLY A 225 -1.34 -12.19 5.78
N PRO A 226 -0.64 -13.04 6.52
CA PRO A 226 0.77 -13.33 6.27
C PRO A 226 0.97 -14.08 4.96
N ASP A 227 1.92 -13.63 4.17
CA ASP A 227 2.35 -14.28 2.95
C ASP A 227 3.89 -14.30 2.79
N SER A 228 4.57 -14.48 3.90
CA SER A 228 6.03 -14.63 3.90
C SER A 228 6.49 -15.82 3.08
N VAL A 229 5.61 -16.76 2.77
CA VAL A 229 5.88 -17.89 1.89
C VAL A 229 6.28 -17.43 0.49
N LEU A 230 5.60 -16.45 -0.08
CA LEU A 230 5.83 -15.98 -1.45
C LEU A 230 6.73 -14.73 -1.51
N TYR A 231 6.61 -13.85 -0.51
CA TYR A 231 7.19 -12.51 -0.55
C TYR A 231 8.33 -12.31 0.43
N GLY A 232 8.70 -13.36 1.20
CA GLY A 232 9.78 -13.29 2.17
C GLY A 232 9.39 -12.58 3.47
N SER A 233 10.38 -12.13 4.22
CA SER A 233 10.19 -11.34 5.45
C SER A 233 9.42 -10.04 5.17
N ASP A 234 8.84 -9.49 6.25
CA ASP A 234 8.02 -8.27 6.29
C ASP A 234 6.60 -8.43 5.71
N ALA A 235 6.28 -9.55 5.03
CA ALA A 235 4.92 -9.90 4.61
C ALA A 235 4.15 -10.58 5.75
N ILE A 236 4.10 -9.94 6.93
CA ILE A 236 3.53 -10.53 8.14
C ILE A 236 2.03 -10.21 8.28
N SER A 237 1.60 -8.98 8.02
CA SER A 237 0.20 -8.55 8.15
C SER A 237 -0.53 -8.49 6.82
N SER A 238 0.16 -8.05 5.78
CA SER A 238 -0.39 -8.00 4.41
C SER A 238 0.71 -7.88 3.36
N VAL A 239 0.31 -8.05 2.11
CA VAL A 239 1.10 -7.64 0.93
C VAL A 239 0.26 -6.67 0.11
N VAL A 240 0.84 -5.50 -0.19
CA VAL A 240 0.25 -4.51 -1.09
C VAL A 240 1.11 -4.45 -2.34
N SER A 241 0.60 -4.89 -3.46
CA SER A 241 1.35 -4.94 -4.71
C SER A 241 0.68 -4.16 -5.81
N PHE A 242 1.47 -3.55 -6.68
CA PHE A 242 1.01 -2.93 -7.90
C PHE A 242 2.05 -3.04 -9.01
N ASN A 243 1.57 -3.00 -10.24
CA ASN A 243 2.41 -3.07 -11.42
C ASN A 243 2.34 -1.78 -12.21
N ILE A 244 3.45 -1.40 -12.84
CA ILE A 244 3.49 -0.32 -13.81
C ILE A 244 2.79 -0.80 -15.10
N PRO A 245 1.86 -0.04 -15.69
CA PRO A 245 1.22 -0.40 -16.93
C PRO A 245 2.22 -0.68 -18.04
N HIS A 246 1.81 -1.44 -19.06
CA HIS A 246 2.57 -1.68 -20.27
C HIS A 246 1.73 -1.31 -21.51
N GLY A 247 2.37 -1.12 -22.64
CA GLY A 247 1.70 -0.79 -23.88
C GLY A 247 1.01 -2.01 -24.47
N VAL A 248 -0.22 -1.83 -24.97
CA VAL A 248 -1.02 -2.91 -25.57
C VAL A 248 -1.63 -2.52 -26.93
N THR A 249 -1.54 -1.25 -27.31
CA THR A 249 -2.14 -0.73 -28.53
C THR A 249 -1.12 -0.57 -29.64
N PRO A 250 -1.38 -1.05 -30.88
CA PRO A 250 -0.46 -0.85 -32.00
C PRO A 250 -0.20 0.62 -32.34
N ALA A 251 -1.21 1.46 -32.19
CA ALA A 251 -1.06 2.91 -32.32
C ALA A 251 -0.72 3.51 -30.94
N PRO A 252 0.24 4.44 -30.87
CA PRO A 252 0.55 5.11 -29.61
C PRO A 252 -0.68 5.81 -29.00
N VAL A 253 -0.81 5.72 -27.68
CA VAL A 253 -1.82 6.43 -26.90
C VAL A 253 -1.13 7.41 -25.98
N LEU A 254 -1.49 8.67 -26.09
CA LEU A 254 -1.12 9.72 -25.15
C LEU A 254 -2.33 10.07 -24.30
N ASN A 255 -2.24 9.87 -22.99
CA ASN A 255 -3.20 10.35 -22.02
C ASN A 255 -2.60 11.56 -21.28
N TYR A 256 -3.40 12.61 -21.12
CA TYR A 256 -3.05 13.75 -20.30
C TYR A 256 -4.18 14.02 -19.31
N THR A 257 -3.83 14.24 -18.05
CA THR A 257 -4.74 14.66 -16.98
C THR A 257 -4.19 15.92 -16.34
N GLY A 258 -4.99 16.98 -16.31
CA GLY A 258 -4.67 18.20 -15.59
C GLY A 258 -5.83 18.62 -14.70
N ASP A 259 -5.56 18.94 -13.44
CA ASP A 259 -6.58 19.43 -12.50
C ASP A 259 -6.04 20.50 -11.56
N ALA A 260 -6.96 21.30 -11.00
CA ALA A 260 -6.69 22.35 -10.03
C ALA A 260 -7.83 22.40 -9.00
N GLY A 261 -7.52 22.87 -7.80
CA GLY A 261 -8.47 22.94 -6.71
C GLY A 261 -8.11 23.96 -5.64
N ASN A 262 -8.86 23.92 -4.52
CA ASN A 262 -8.54 24.76 -3.36
C ASN A 262 -7.20 24.35 -2.73
N PHE A 263 -6.72 25.15 -1.78
CA PHE A 263 -5.39 25.01 -1.14
C PHE A 263 -4.23 25.02 -2.16
N HIS A 264 -4.36 25.83 -3.24
CA HIS A 264 -3.39 25.93 -4.32
C HIS A 264 -2.96 24.55 -4.84
N THR A 265 -3.94 23.66 -4.99
CA THR A 265 -3.68 22.30 -5.43
C THR A 265 -3.67 22.24 -6.95
N TYR A 266 -2.63 21.63 -7.53
CA TYR A 266 -2.47 21.42 -8.97
C TYR A 266 -1.90 20.02 -9.24
N ARG A 267 -2.44 19.34 -10.26
CA ARG A 267 -1.86 18.11 -10.79
C ARG A 267 -1.73 18.20 -12.31
N ASN A 268 -0.60 17.75 -12.82
CA ASN A 268 -0.38 17.50 -14.23
C ASN A 268 0.21 16.10 -14.39
N GLU A 269 -0.37 15.32 -15.27
CA GLU A 269 0.04 13.96 -15.56
C GLU A 269 -0.01 13.68 -17.04
N ALA A 270 1.01 13.06 -17.58
CA ALA A 270 1.09 12.63 -18.97
C ALA A 270 1.57 11.17 -19.02
N GLU A 271 0.90 10.35 -19.82
CA GLU A 271 1.23 8.95 -20.05
C GLU A 271 1.30 8.66 -21.54
N LEU A 272 2.32 7.98 -21.99
CA LEU A 272 2.48 7.51 -23.36
C LEU A 272 2.66 5.99 -23.35
N SER A 273 1.84 5.28 -24.12
CA SER A 273 1.94 3.83 -24.23
C SER A 273 1.71 3.37 -25.66
N GLY A 274 2.24 2.18 -25.98
CA GLY A 274 2.03 1.56 -27.28
C GLY A 274 2.78 0.25 -27.41
N ALA A 275 2.46 -0.49 -28.49
CA ALA A 275 3.16 -1.72 -28.86
C ALA A 275 3.43 -1.69 -30.35
N TYR A 276 4.65 -2.00 -30.76
CA TYR A 276 5.03 -2.10 -32.17
C TYR A 276 5.91 -3.32 -32.40
N ARG A 277 5.42 -4.26 -33.22
CA ARG A 277 6.09 -5.55 -33.47
C ARG A 277 6.41 -6.30 -32.17
N LYS A 278 7.69 -6.40 -31.83
CA LYS A 278 8.22 -7.11 -30.66
C LYS A 278 8.42 -6.24 -29.44
N ILE A 279 8.15 -4.94 -29.53
CA ILE A 279 8.37 -3.98 -28.46
C ILE A 279 7.03 -3.47 -27.96
N ASP A 280 6.86 -3.47 -26.65
CA ASP A 280 5.82 -2.70 -25.96
C ASP A 280 6.48 -1.68 -25.03
N TYR A 281 5.82 -0.54 -24.86
CA TYR A 281 6.35 0.53 -24.03
C TYR A 281 5.24 1.29 -23.32
N TYR A 282 5.58 1.77 -22.14
CA TYR A 282 4.79 2.70 -21.35
C TYR A 282 5.74 3.68 -20.67
N THR A 283 5.36 4.95 -20.62
CA THR A 283 6.04 5.96 -19.81
C THR A 283 5.02 6.93 -19.24
N ALA A 284 5.26 7.38 -18.02
CA ALA A 284 4.42 8.35 -17.34
C ALA A 284 5.27 9.39 -16.61
N PHE A 285 4.74 10.58 -16.51
CA PHE A 285 5.27 11.65 -15.70
C PHE A 285 4.12 12.42 -15.04
N SER A 286 4.25 12.72 -13.76
CA SER A 286 3.30 13.57 -13.06
C SER A 286 3.97 14.50 -12.06
N ARG A 287 3.28 15.60 -11.79
CA ARG A 287 3.57 16.53 -10.72
C ARG A 287 2.29 16.92 -10.01
N PHE A 288 2.29 16.79 -8.70
CA PHE A 288 1.24 17.27 -7.80
C PHE A 288 1.83 18.26 -6.81
N ASP A 289 1.12 19.34 -6.54
CA ASP A 289 1.46 20.38 -5.58
C ASP A 289 0.22 20.77 -4.78
N SER A 290 0.36 20.97 -3.46
CA SER A 290 -0.67 21.50 -2.57
C SER A 290 -0.04 22.36 -1.48
N SER A 291 -0.68 23.47 -1.13
CA SER A 291 -0.26 24.24 0.04
C SER A 291 -0.75 23.64 1.36
N ASN A 292 -1.68 22.70 1.29
CA ASN A 292 -2.47 22.24 2.43
C ASN A 292 -3.17 23.41 3.17
N ALA A 293 -3.86 23.14 4.27
CA ALA A 293 -4.60 24.16 5.04
C ALA A 293 -3.78 24.80 6.17
N LEU A 294 -2.80 24.07 6.71
CA LEU A 294 -1.93 24.60 7.75
C LEU A 294 -0.76 25.37 7.16
N PRO A 295 -0.29 26.45 7.82
CA PRO A 295 0.95 27.08 7.45
C PRO A 295 2.12 26.10 7.49
N MET A 296 3.11 26.29 6.61
CA MET A 296 4.32 25.45 6.52
C MET A 296 4.07 23.97 6.26
N ASP A 297 2.88 23.58 5.80
CA ASP A 297 2.44 22.22 5.51
C ASP A 297 2.37 21.93 3.99
N ARG A 298 3.23 22.59 3.20
CA ARG A 298 3.23 22.42 1.73
C ARG A 298 3.70 21.02 1.38
N PHE A 299 2.97 20.40 0.45
CA PHE A 299 3.31 19.09 -0.08
C PHE A 299 3.48 19.14 -1.59
N HIS A 300 4.45 18.41 -2.08
CA HIS A 300 4.52 18.07 -3.49
C HIS A 300 5.12 16.70 -3.73
N VAL A 301 4.71 16.08 -4.83
CA VAL A 301 5.29 14.84 -5.34
C VAL A 301 5.42 14.87 -6.85
N THR A 302 6.57 14.44 -7.33
CA THR A 302 6.85 14.21 -8.75
C THR A 302 7.10 12.73 -8.96
N THR A 303 6.41 12.13 -9.93
CA THR A 303 6.58 10.71 -10.26
C THR A 303 6.93 10.56 -11.73
N ALA A 304 7.92 9.74 -12.02
CA ALA A 304 8.27 9.28 -13.35
C ALA A 304 8.33 7.76 -13.38
N ALA A 305 7.80 7.14 -14.43
CA ALA A 305 7.84 5.69 -14.57
C ALA A 305 8.03 5.29 -16.04
N ALA A 306 8.68 4.15 -16.26
CA ALA A 306 8.79 3.55 -17.58
C ALA A 306 8.74 2.03 -17.48
N ASN A 307 8.14 1.39 -18.48
CA ASN A 307 8.06 -0.06 -18.63
C ASN A 307 8.28 -0.39 -20.10
N LEU A 308 9.34 -1.14 -20.40
CA LEU A 308 9.73 -1.52 -21.74
C LEU A 308 9.79 -3.05 -21.84
N GLY A 309 8.99 -3.64 -22.73
CA GLY A 309 8.98 -5.05 -23.04
C GLY A 309 9.56 -5.35 -24.42
N TYR A 310 10.30 -6.45 -24.54
CA TYR A 310 10.79 -6.99 -25.80
C TYR A 310 10.51 -8.48 -25.91
N SER A 311 9.69 -8.88 -26.86
CA SER A 311 9.40 -10.28 -27.15
C SER A 311 10.51 -10.86 -28.05
N LEU A 312 11.42 -11.63 -27.43
CA LEU A 312 12.51 -12.28 -28.17
C LEU A 312 11.95 -13.27 -29.19
N ASN A 313 11.01 -14.09 -28.75
CA ASN A 313 10.22 -15.05 -29.54
C ASN A 313 8.84 -15.26 -28.88
N GLY A 314 8.04 -16.20 -29.38
CA GLY A 314 6.70 -16.50 -28.85
C GLY A 314 6.65 -17.09 -27.42
N SER A 315 7.79 -17.44 -26.84
CA SER A 315 7.88 -18.04 -25.51
C SER A 315 8.78 -17.29 -24.54
N THR A 316 9.47 -16.25 -24.98
CA THR A 316 10.43 -15.53 -24.15
C THR A 316 10.25 -14.03 -24.29
N GLN A 317 10.04 -13.37 -23.14
CA GLN A 317 9.93 -11.93 -23.04
C GLN A 317 11.02 -11.38 -22.12
N LEU A 318 11.61 -10.27 -22.51
CA LEU A 318 12.48 -9.44 -21.66
C LEU A 318 11.67 -8.19 -21.26
N ARG A 319 11.78 -7.77 -20.01
CA ARG A 319 11.11 -6.56 -19.54
C ARG A 319 12.00 -5.77 -18.59
N GLY A 320 12.06 -4.46 -18.80
CA GLY A 320 12.70 -3.52 -17.89
C GLY A 320 11.69 -2.54 -17.34
N THR A 321 11.70 -2.31 -16.03
CA THR A 321 10.82 -1.34 -15.36
C THR A 321 11.64 -0.39 -14.50
N VAL A 322 11.17 0.85 -14.42
CA VAL A 322 11.68 1.86 -13.51
C VAL A 322 10.56 2.78 -13.05
N ARG A 323 10.56 3.10 -11.75
CA ARG A 323 9.68 4.11 -11.15
C ARG A 323 10.50 4.96 -10.19
N ARG A 324 10.43 6.27 -10.33
CA ARG A 324 11.06 7.25 -9.44
C ARG A 324 9.99 8.20 -8.90
N GLY A 325 9.95 8.35 -7.59
CA GLY A 325 9.16 9.33 -6.86
C GLY A 325 10.09 10.29 -6.11
N VAL A 326 9.80 11.59 -6.19
CA VAL A 326 10.48 12.61 -5.39
C VAL A 326 9.41 13.46 -4.75
N SER A 327 9.40 13.53 -3.42
CA SER A 327 8.43 14.29 -2.65
C SER A 327 9.10 15.22 -1.64
N ALA A 328 8.38 16.27 -1.26
CA ALA A 328 8.71 17.03 -0.07
C ALA A 328 7.43 17.54 0.59
N SER A 329 7.41 17.44 1.92
CA SER A 329 6.32 17.86 2.79
C SER A 329 6.82 18.75 3.92
N GLY A 330 5.98 19.71 4.31
CA GLY A 330 6.13 20.40 5.55
C GLY A 330 5.82 19.47 6.73
N LEU A 331 6.40 19.74 7.89
CA LEU A 331 6.14 19.01 9.12
C LEU A 331 5.60 20.00 10.18
N PRO A 332 4.30 20.34 10.12
CA PRO A 332 3.71 21.30 11.05
C PRO A 332 3.64 20.80 12.51
N GLY A 333 3.92 19.51 12.73
CA GLY A 333 3.82 18.88 14.03
C GLY A 333 2.39 18.61 14.47
N ALA A 334 2.22 18.22 15.73
CA ALA A 334 0.91 18.00 16.34
C ALA A 334 0.26 19.34 16.73
N PHE A 335 -0.31 20.03 15.77
CA PHE A 335 -0.80 21.40 15.86
C PHE A 335 -1.78 21.62 17.01
N ASP A 336 -2.74 20.70 17.21
CA ASP A 336 -3.75 20.86 18.26
C ASP A 336 -3.14 20.80 19.66
N PHE A 337 -2.01 20.09 19.83
CA PHE A 337 -1.27 20.03 21.10
C PHE A 337 -0.34 21.21 21.30
N ALA A 338 0.29 21.63 20.23
CA ALA A 338 1.27 22.72 20.29
C ALA A 338 0.60 24.10 20.29
N GLY A 339 -0.54 24.24 19.65
CA GLY A 339 -1.20 25.53 19.39
C GLY A 339 -0.39 26.47 18.49
N ILE A 340 0.74 26.00 17.96
CA ILE A 340 1.61 26.66 16.98
C ILE A 340 2.16 25.62 16.00
N VAL A 341 2.60 26.09 14.84
CA VAL A 341 3.15 25.24 13.77
C VAL A 341 4.65 25.06 13.99
N ALA A 342 5.14 23.82 13.93
CA ALA A 342 6.56 23.51 13.92
C ALA A 342 7.21 23.91 12.60
N ALA A 343 8.52 24.19 12.63
CA ALA A 343 9.30 24.60 11.46
C ALA A 343 10.14 23.42 10.93
N GLY A 344 9.47 22.36 10.52
CA GLY A 344 10.10 21.14 9.98
C GLY A 344 9.79 20.94 8.50
N LYS A 345 10.64 20.15 7.84
CA LYS A 345 10.47 19.71 6.46
C LYS A 345 11.04 18.31 6.28
N GLN A 346 10.39 17.51 5.46
CA GLN A 346 10.86 16.20 5.01
C GLN A 346 10.93 16.18 3.50
N ALA A 347 11.93 15.52 2.95
CA ALA A 347 12.06 15.25 1.52
C ALA A 347 12.43 13.79 1.33
N ASP A 348 11.78 13.15 0.36
CA ASP A 348 11.95 11.73 0.06
C ASP A 348 12.25 11.54 -1.43
N GLU A 349 13.20 10.69 -1.71
CA GLU A 349 13.49 10.19 -3.04
C GLU A 349 13.43 8.67 -3.04
N GLN A 350 12.64 8.10 -3.96
CA GLN A 350 12.46 6.64 -4.09
C GLN A 350 12.64 6.24 -5.54
N THR A 351 13.52 5.28 -5.80
CA THR A 351 13.73 4.71 -7.14
C THR A 351 13.66 3.20 -7.09
N PHE A 352 12.74 2.61 -7.83
CA PHE A 352 12.57 1.16 -7.99
C PHE A 352 12.86 0.80 -9.45
N PHE A 353 13.72 -0.20 -9.67
CA PHE A 353 14.06 -0.63 -11.02
C PHE A 353 14.30 -2.13 -11.07
N GLY A 354 13.95 -2.74 -12.20
CA GLY A 354 14.12 -4.16 -12.38
C GLY A 354 14.22 -4.60 -13.83
N GLY A 355 14.85 -5.76 -14.03
CA GLY A 355 14.91 -6.47 -15.30
C GLY A 355 14.40 -7.89 -15.12
N THR A 356 13.53 -8.33 -15.99
CA THR A 356 12.90 -9.64 -15.92
C THR A 356 13.09 -10.38 -17.24
N ILE A 357 13.43 -11.66 -17.15
CA ILE A 357 13.37 -12.65 -18.24
C ILE A 357 12.24 -13.59 -17.90
N ASP A 358 11.21 -13.61 -18.72
CA ASP A 358 10.05 -14.48 -18.60
C ASP A 358 10.07 -15.48 -19.76
N ASN A 359 10.02 -16.79 -19.44
CA ASN A 359 10.12 -17.84 -20.43
C ASN A 359 9.13 -18.97 -20.14
N ILE A 360 8.38 -19.38 -21.17
CA ILE A 360 7.53 -20.57 -21.13
C ILE A 360 8.13 -21.66 -22.02
N TYR A 361 8.59 -22.73 -21.40
CA TYR A 361 9.17 -23.86 -22.11
C TYR A 361 8.14 -24.97 -22.28
N ARG A 362 7.98 -25.45 -23.52
CA ARG A 362 7.01 -26.52 -23.91
C ARG A 362 5.55 -26.28 -23.48
N GLY A 363 5.20 -25.05 -23.13
CA GLY A 363 3.82 -24.66 -22.79
C GLY A 363 3.35 -25.00 -21.38
N ASN A 364 4.11 -25.77 -20.60
CA ASN A 364 3.76 -26.22 -19.25
C ASN A 364 4.81 -25.92 -18.20
N TRP A 365 5.96 -25.40 -18.57
CA TRP A 365 7.04 -25.04 -17.67
C TRP A 365 7.36 -23.55 -17.83
N HIS A 366 6.98 -22.77 -16.85
CA HIS A 366 7.19 -21.32 -16.83
C HIS A 366 8.36 -20.97 -15.91
N ASN A 367 9.21 -20.07 -16.34
CA ASN A 367 10.41 -19.64 -15.62
C ASN A 367 10.53 -18.12 -15.66
N VAL A 368 10.78 -17.52 -14.53
CA VAL A 368 11.01 -16.08 -14.39
C VAL A 368 12.34 -15.87 -13.67
N LEU A 369 13.25 -15.16 -14.30
CA LEU A 369 14.45 -14.65 -13.67
C LEU A 369 14.34 -13.13 -13.57
N ARG A 370 14.47 -12.59 -12.38
CA ARG A 370 14.37 -11.16 -12.11
C ARG A 370 15.59 -10.68 -11.35
N TYR A 371 16.19 -9.58 -11.81
CA TYR A 371 17.05 -8.73 -11.02
C TYR A 371 16.29 -7.46 -10.66
N PHE A 372 16.46 -6.97 -9.44
CA PHE A 372 15.79 -5.76 -8.98
C PHE A 372 16.65 -4.94 -8.03
N GLY A 373 16.37 -3.64 -7.96
CA GLY A 373 16.93 -2.74 -6.99
C GLY A 373 15.95 -1.68 -6.51
N SER A 374 16.10 -1.28 -5.26
CA SER A 374 15.44 -0.10 -4.69
C SER A 374 16.47 0.83 -4.07
N ARG A 375 16.23 2.13 -4.22
CA ARG A 375 17.04 3.21 -3.63
C ARG A 375 16.06 4.19 -3.00
N LYS A 376 16.21 4.41 -1.71
CA LYS A 376 15.37 5.33 -0.96
C LYS A 376 16.24 6.22 -0.10
N ASP A 377 16.07 7.52 -0.26
CA ASP A 377 16.75 8.54 0.53
C ASP A 377 15.68 9.44 1.17
N GLU A 378 15.75 9.60 2.48
CA GLU A 378 14.87 10.48 3.27
C GLU A 378 15.72 11.49 4.01
N GLN A 379 15.34 12.76 3.91
CA GLN A 379 15.95 13.85 4.65
C GLN A 379 14.88 14.59 5.43
N ALA A 380 15.08 14.76 6.74
CA ALA A 380 14.22 15.58 7.56
C ALA A 380 15.04 16.68 8.24
N THR A 381 14.46 17.85 8.41
CA THR A 381 15.16 18.98 9.03
C THR A 381 14.20 19.81 9.84
N ASN A 382 14.52 20.05 11.10
CA ASN A 382 13.92 21.11 11.91
C ASN A 382 14.80 22.36 11.77
N PHE A 383 14.25 23.44 11.21
CA PHE A 383 15.04 24.62 10.86
C PHE A 383 15.41 25.48 12.05
N PHE A 384 14.47 25.66 12.99
CA PHE A 384 14.64 26.44 14.20
C PHE A 384 13.60 25.98 15.23
N PRO A 385 13.89 26.16 16.53
CA PRO A 385 12.91 25.86 17.57
C PRO A 385 11.78 26.91 17.50
N VAL A 386 10.55 26.44 17.76
CA VAL A 386 9.37 27.32 17.85
C VAL A 386 8.81 27.22 19.25
N GLY A 387 8.10 28.28 19.69
CA GLY A 387 7.50 28.36 21.04
C GLY A 387 8.28 29.24 22.02
N GLU A 388 7.80 29.25 23.24
CA GLU A 388 8.43 29.99 24.35
C GLU A 388 9.60 29.18 24.94
N ALA A 389 10.79 29.76 24.97
CA ALA A 389 11.95 29.13 25.55
C ALA A 389 11.94 29.22 27.08
N VAL A 390 12.10 28.10 27.76
CA VAL A 390 12.26 28.00 29.21
C VAL A 390 13.59 27.30 29.48
N SER A 391 14.52 28.00 30.11
CA SER A 391 15.85 27.48 30.42
C SER A 391 15.78 26.46 31.55
N GLY A 392 16.39 25.28 31.33
CA GLY A 392 16.48 24.19 32.29
C GLY A 392 17.92 23.69 32.49
N ALA A 393 18.09 22.73 33.36
CA ALA A 393 19.41 22.16 33.69
C ALA A 393 20.11 21.47 32.49
N PHE A 394 19.35 21.07 31.48
CA PHE A 394 19.83 20.38 30.29
C PHE A 394 19.69 21.22 28.99
N GLY A 395 19.56 22.54 29.13
CA GLY A 395 19.32 23.47 28.03
C GLY A 395 17.89 23.99 28.00
N ASP A 396 17.60 24.81 26.99
CA ASP A 396 16.27 25.39 26.84
C ASP A 396 15.27 24.35 26.35
N THR A 397 14.07 24.35 26.91
CA THR A 397 12.90 23.63 26.42
C THR A 397 11.92 24.62 25.83
N TYR A 398 11.42 24.34 24.63
CA TYR A 398 10.51 25.23 23.94
C TYR A 398 9.09 24.70 24.05
N TYR A 399 8.21 25.50 24.60
CA TYR A 399 6.81 25.15 24.83
C TYR A 399 5.89 25.86 23.86
N GLY A 400 4.90 25.13 23.39
CA GLY A 400 3.80 25.64 22.58
C GLY A 400 2.87 26.58 23.40
N ASN A 401 1.79 27.02 22.77
CA ASN A 401 0.76 27.79 23.44
C ASN A 401 0.01 26.93 24.45
N THR A 402 -0.62 27.56 25.43
CA THR A 402 -1.58 26.89 26.32
C THR A 402 -2.82 26.52 25.50
N VAL A 403 -3.11 25.22 25.43
CA VAL A 403 -4.26 24.67 24.72
C VAL A 403 -5.07 23.79 25.66
N THR A 404 -6.34 23.57 25.28
CA THR A 404 -7.19 22.55 25.92
C THR A 404 -7.46 21.44 24.90
N ILE A 405 -6.93 20.25 25.19
CA ILE A 405 -7.17 19.07 24.41
C ILE A 405 -8.33 18.27 25.01
N ARG A 406 -9.16 17.73 24.13
CA ARG A 406 -10.27 16.84 24.52
C ARG A 406 -10.08 15.50 23.80
N GLY A 407 -10.08 14.43 24.57
CA GLY A 407 -10.11 13.07 24.04
C GLY A 407 -11.52 12.67 23.62
N ALA A 408 -11.62 11.74 22.71
CA ALA A 408 -12.90 11.14 22.29
C ALA A 408 -13.59 10.40 23.45
N ASN A 409 -12.86 9.99 24.47
CA ASN A 409 -13.34 9.38 25.70
C ASN A 409 -14.01 10.37 26.68
N GLY A 410 -14.09 11.65 26.31
CA GLY A 410 -14.68 12.70 27.14
C GLY A 410 -13.74 13.34 28.15
N THR A 411 -12.50 12.88 28.23
CA THR A 411 -11.48 13.48 29.08
C THR A 411 -10.91 14.75 28.44
N SER A 412 -10.37 15.64 29.24
CA SER A 412 -9.74 16.88 28.78
C SER A 412 -8.57 17.28 29.67
N GLY A 413 -7.55 17.86 29.06
CA GLY A 413 -6.41 18.47 29.76
C GLY A 413 -6.12 19.84 29.18
N THR A 414 -5.66 20.76 30.04
CA THR A 414 -5.21 22.11 29.65
C THR A 414 -3.76 22.26 30.04
N GLY A 415 -2.93 22.73 29.13
CA GLY A 415 -1.51 22.88 29.39
C GLY A 415 -0.72 23.26 28.14
N ARG A 416 0.59 23.15 28.22
CA ARG A 416 1.51 23.44 27.14
C ARG A 416 2.31 22.19 26.80
N ALA A 417 2.44 21.86 25.52
CA ALA A 417 3.32 20.77 25.04
C ALA A 417 4.76 21.28 24.91
N ALA A 418 5.73 20.48 25.35
CA ALA A 418 7.12 20.66 24.97
C ALA A 418 7.30 20.19 23.51
N ILE A 419 7.66 21.11 22.62
CA ILE A 419 7.66 20.87 21.17
C ILE A 419 9.07 20.87 20.56
N ALA A 420 10.03 21.46 21.24
CA ALA A 420 11.44 21.45 20.86
C ALA A 420 12.32 21.52 22.10
N PHE A 421 13.52 21.04 21.98
CA PHE A 421 14.54 21.06 23.03
C PHE A 421 15.74 21.88 22.57
N GLY A 422 16.51 22.39 23.52
CA GLY A 422 17.75 23.11 23.26
C GLY A 422 18.70 22.27 22.42
N GLY A 423 19.49 22.95 21.60
CA GLY A 423 20.44 22.31 20.70
C GLY A 423 20.87 23.22 19.57
N THR A 424 21.70 22.69 18.70
CA THR A 424 22.11 23.40 17.48
C THR A 424 21.06 23.24 16.40
N TYR A 425 20.65 24.35 15.80
CA TYR A 425 19.73 24.37 14.67
C TYR A 425 20.44 24.94 13.44
N PRO A 426 20.09 24.48 12.20
CA PRO A 426 19.08 23.45 11.92
C PRO A 426 19.50 22.05 12.39
N GLN A 427 18.50 21.20 12.66
CA GLN A 427 18.70 19.80 13.04
C GLN A 427 18.38 18.88 11.85
N PRO A 428 19.32 18.59 10.96
CA PRO A 428 19.13 17.64 9.87
C PRO A 428 19.21 16.20 10.37
N SER A 429 18.47 15.33 9.70
CA SER A 429 18.63 13.88 9.76
C SER A 429 18.48 13.31 8.36
N ASP A 430 19.30 12.31 8.04
CA ASP A 430 19.31 11.64 6.75
C ASP A 430 19.20 10.14 6.97
N SER A 431 18.38 9.47 6.16
CA SER A 431 18.38 8.01 6.09
C SER A 431 18.42 7.54 4.65
N ALA A 432 19.18 6.47 4.40
CA ALA A 432 19.20 5.81 3.11
C ALA A 432 18.91 4.32 3.28
N ASN A 433 18.02 3.79 2.44
CA ASN A 433 17.67 2.38 2.38
C ASN A 433 17.87 1.86 0.96
N ASN A 434 18.88 1.03 0.78
CA ASN A 434 19.27 0.48 -0.51
C ASN A 434 19.10 -1.04 -0.50
N ARG A 435 18.48 -1.59 -1.54
CA ARG A 435 18.30 -3.03 -1.72
C ARG A 435 18.66 -3.43 -3.14
N ASP A 436 19.41 -4.50 -3.28
CA ASP A 436 19.67 -5.20 -4.52
C ASP A 436 19.28 -6.66 -4.36
N GLY A 437 18.63 -7.25 -5.35
CA GLY A 437 18.16 -8.61 -5.24
C GLY A 437 18.04 -9.34 -6.56
N MET A 438 17.97 -10.65 -6.45
CA MET A 438 17.71 -11.55 -7.56
C MET A 438 16.66 -12.57 -7.13
N GLN A 439 15.71 -12.84 -8.01
CA GLN A 439 14.70 -13.87 -7.82
C GLN A 439 14.68 -14.80 -9.03
N TYR A 440 14.72 -16.10 -8.77
CA TYR A 440 14.36 -17.10 -9.74
C TYR A 440 13.06 -17.77 -9.29
N GLN A 441 12.10 -17.82 -10.16
CA GLN A 441 10.80 -18.46 -9.96
C GLN A 441 10.60 -19.47 -11.07
N THR A 442 10.03 -20.60 -10.72
CA THR A 442 9.66 -21.64 -11.68
C THR A 442 8.34 -22.26 -11.29
N ASP A 443 7.47 -22.50 -12.26
CA ASP A 443 6.26 -23.26 -12.06
C ASP A 443 6.08 -24.29 -13.16
N TYR A 444 5.57 -25.43 -12.78
CA TYR A 444 5.35 -26.57 -13.66
C TYR A 444 3.93 -27.11 -13.52
N HIS A 445 3.23 -27.14 -14.63
CA HIS A 445 1.89 -27.71 -14.71
C HIS A 445 1.98 -29.20 -15.07
N PHE A 446 1.82 -30.08 -14.07
CA PHE A 446 1.80 -31.54 -14.27
C PHE A 446 0.58 -31.96 -15.04
N THR A 447 -0.56 -31.39 -14.72
CA THR A 447 -1.86 -31.57 -15.36
C THR A 447 -2.61 -30.23 -15.36
N PRO A 448 -3.74 -30.10 -16.05
CA PRO A 448 -4.60 -28.90 -15.93
C PRO A 448 -5.09 -28.64 -14.49
N HIS A 449 -5.03 -29.65 -13.61
CA HIS A 449 -5.54 -29.64 -12.25
C HIS A 449 -4.46 -29.66 -11.17
N LEU A 450 -3.18 -29.74 -11.52
CA LEU A 450 -2.09 -29.82 -10.54
C LEU A 450 -0.86 -29.09 -11.03
N SER A 451 -0.41 -28.12 -10.23
CA SER A 451 0.78 -27.32 -10.50
C SER A 451 1.68 -27.27 -9.28
N ALA A 452 2.99 -27.25 -9.52
CA ALA A 452 3.99 -26.94 -8.51
C ALA A 452 4.66 -25.61 -8.82
N TYR A 453 4.96 -24.87 -7.78
CA TYR A 453 5.66 -23.61 -7.79
C TYR A 453 6.91 -23.70 -6.91
N GLY A 454 8.00 -23.14 -7.33
CA GLY A 454 9.20 -22.99 -6.55
C GLY A 454 9.89 -21.65 -6.80
N SER A 455 10.47 -21.06 -5.79
CA SER A 455 11.25 -19.85 -5.96
C SER A 455 12.44 -19.79 -5.01
N PHE A 456 13.46 -19.12 -5.48
CA PHE A 456 14.61 -18.68 -4.68
C PHE A 456 14.72 -17.15 -4.82
N ARG A 457 14.88 -16.47 -3.68
CA ARG A 457 15.11 -15.03 -3.64
C ARG A 457 16.36 -14.76 -2.79
N TYR A 458 17.20 -13.87 -3.29
CA TYR A 458 18.32 -13.29 -2.57
C TYR A 458 18.14 -11.78 -2.52
N GLU A 459 18.36 -11.18 -1.34
CA GLU A 459 18.33 -9.74 -1.15
C GLU A 459 19.56 -9.30 -0.34
N ASP A 460 20.22 -8.22 -0.76
CA ASP A 460 21.27 -7.51 -0.05
C ASP A 460 20.75 -6.13 0.32
N GLU A 461 20.46 -5.93 1.59
CA GLU A 461 19.88 -4.72 2.14
C GLU A 461 20.92 -3.93 2.91
N ARG A 462 20.94 -2.62 2.70
CA ARG A 462 21.85 -1.68 3.34
C ARG A 462 21.05 -0.46 3.78
N GLY A 463 21.17 -0.15 5.06
CA GLY A 463 20.55 1.03 5.65
C GLY A 463 21.59 1.90 6.31
N THR A 464 21.43 3.21 6.21
CA THR A 464 22.19 4.20 6.95
C THR A 464 21.24 5.21 7.60
N TYR A 465 21.61 5.67 8.77
CA TYR A 465 20.91 6.75 9.45
C TYR A 465 21.93 7.70 10.07
N HIS A 466 21.87 8.97 9.70
CA HIS A 466 22.73 10.02 10.17
C HIS A 466 21.92 11.15 10.82
N ASN A 467 22.23 11.48 12.06
CA ASN A 467 21.63 12.60 12.79
C ASN A 467 22.71 13.29 13.62
N PRO A 468 23.34 14.35 13.08
CA PRO A 468 24.44 15.04 13.72
C PRO A 468 24.05 15.69 15.04
N ALA A 469 22.81 16.16 15.16
CA ALA A 469 22.34 16.81 16.38
C ALA A 469 22.29 15.87 17.59
N ASN A 470 22.10 14.57 17.33
CA ASN A 470 22.09 13.53 18.35
C ASN A 470 23.36 12.66 18.34
N PHE A 471 24.40 13.07 17.59
CA PHE A 471 25.65 12.31 17.41
C PHE A 471 25.43 10.87 16.95
N LEU A 472 24.38 10.67 16.12
CA LEU A 472 24.04 9.35 15.56
C LEU A 472 24.58 9.21 14.15
N ASP A 473 25.39 8.21 13.95
CA ASP A 473 25.85 7.75 12.64
C ASP A 473 25.80 6.22 12.64
N GLN A 474 24.78 5.68 12.03
CA GLN A 474 24.46 4.27 12.13
C GLN A 474 24.36 3.64 10.74
N SER A 475 24.86 2.43 10.58
CA SER A 475 24.73 1.66 9.37
C SER A 475 24.52 0.18 9.66
N ALA A 476 23.74 -0.48 8.82
CA ALA A 476 23.60 -1.92 8.86
C ALA A 476 23.47 -2.51 7.45
N ARG A 477 23.89 -3.75 7.32
CA ARG A 477 23.76 -4.54 6.10
C ARG A 477 23.18 -5.90 6.45
N ARG A 478 22.22 -6.36 5.68
CA ARG A 478 21.57 -7.67 5.84
C ARG A 478 21.54 -8.41 4.52
N ARG A 479 21.58 -9.74 4.59
CA ARG A 479 21.41 -10.63 3.44
C ARG A 479 20.32 -11.63 3.77
N ASN A 480 19.32 -11.65 2.92
CA ASN A 480 18.13 -12.50 3.07
C ASN A 480 18.16 -13.57 1.98
N TYR A 481 17.83 -14.79 2.37
CA TYR A 481 17.74 -15.95 1.49
C TYR A 481 16.39 -16.61 1.75
N ASP A 482 15.52 -16.64 0.73
CA ASP A 482 14.22 -17.24 0.79
C ASP A 482 14.13 -18.41 -0.19
N TYR A 483 13.73 -19.56 0.31
CA TYR A 483 13.49 -20.78 -0.47
C TYR A 483 12.05 -21.17 -0.30
N ASN A 484 11.28 -21.19 -1.36
CA ASN A 484 9.86 -21.46 -1.35
C ASN A 484 9.51 -22.65 -2.25
N VAL A 485 8.60 -23.47 -1.76
CA VAL A 485 7.96 -24.54 -2.53
C VAL A 485 6.47 -24.56 -2.21
N GLN A 486 5.65 -24.66 -3.25
CA GLN A 486 4.20 -24.71 -3.12
C GLN A 486 3.61 -25.68 -4.16
N LEU A 487 2.61 -26.42 -3.75
CA LEU A 487 1.74 -27.24 -4.58
C LEU A 487 0.34 -26.66 -4.55
N GLN A 488 -0.26 -26.50 -5.71
CA GLN A 488 -1.66 -26.09 -5.81
C GLN A 488 -2.39 -26.89 -6.90
N GLY A 489 -3.68 -27.10 -6.66
CA GLY A 489 -4.48 -27.84 -7.59
C GLY A 489 -5.95 -27.82 -7.24
N ASP A 490 -6.71 -28.56 -8.02
CA ASP A 490 -8.14 -28.75 -7.80
C ASP A 490 -8.59 -30.20 -7.99
N VAL A 491 -9.71 -30.52 -7.34
CA VAL A 491 -10.42 -31.78 -7.52
C VAL A 491 -11.79 -31.47 -8.11
N LEU A 492 -12.09 -32.05 -9.26
CA LEU A 492 -13.36 -31.92 -9.99
C LEU A 492 -13.75 -30.47 -10.36
N ASN A 493 -12.79 -29.54 -10.48
CA ASN A 493 -13.03 -28.10 -10.61
C ASN A 493 -14.00 -27.56 -9.54
N ARG A 494 -13.91 -28.09 -8.33
CA ARG A 494 -14.84 -27.78 -7.24
C ARG A 494 -14.17 -27.55 -5.89
N VAL A 495 -13.09 -28.24 -5.62
CA VAL A 495 -12.30 -28.09 -4.41
C VAL A 495 -10.89 -27.72 -4.82
N PHE A 496 -10.44 -26.57 -4.41
CA PHE A 496 -9.14 -25.97 -4.74
C PHE A 496 -8.28 -25.98 -3.47
N PHE A 497 -7.03 -26.37 -3.61
CA PHE A 497 -6.10 -26.42 -2.48
C PHE A 497 -4.76 -25.76 -2.82
N THR A 498 -4.14 -25.23 -1.79
CA THR A 498 -2.78 -24.71 -1.80
C THR A 498 -2.05 -25.26 -0.59
N LEU A 499 -0.91 -25.89 -0.80
CA LEU A 499 -0.05 -26.42 0.25
C LEU A 499 1.38 -25.96 -0.04
N GLY A 500 2.02 -25.30 0.90
CA GLY A 500 3.36 -24.80 0.66
C GLY A 500 4.06 -24.33 1.93
N GLY A 501 5.28 -23.89 1.75
CA GLY A 501 6.07 -23.30 2.80
C GLY A 501 7.36 -22.70 2.27
N ALA A 502 7.94 -21.83 3.07
CA ALA A 502 9.26 -21.29 2.79
C ALA A 502 10.21 -21.46 3.97
N ILE A 503 11.49 -21.51 3.65
CA ILE A 503 12.58 -21.40 4.60
C ILE A 503 13.27 -20.07 4.35
N GLN A 504 13.26 -19.21 5.35
CA GLN A 504 13.88 -17.91 5.32
C GLN A 504 15.12 -17.92 6.20
N LYS A 505 16.23 -17.45 5.67
CA LYS A 505 17.50 -17.43 6.39
C LYS A 505 18.09 -16.01 6.40
N ASN A 506 18.36 -15.53 7.59
CA ASN A 506 18.95 -14.23 7.85
C ASN A 506 19.89 -14.34 9.03
N TYR A 507 20.97 -13.56 9.07
CA TYR A 507 21.94 -13.63 10.17
C TYR A 507 21.39 -13.10 11.51
N LEU A 508 20.36 -12.23 11.49
CA LEU A 508 19.76 -11.67 12.70
C LEU A 508 18.93 -12.67 13.49
N TYR A 509 18.13 -13.48 12.83
CA TYR A 509 17.21 -14.41 13.46
C TYR A 509 17.46 -15.88 13.11
N GLY A 510 18.50 -16.16 12.31
CA GLY A 510 18.85 -17.53 11.90
C GLY A 510 17.95 -18.05 10.79
N THR A 511 17.24 -19.11 11.03
CA THR A 511 16.35 -19.79 10.07
C THR A 511 14.93 -19.84 10.60
N GLU A 512 14.00 -19.36 9.81
CA GLU A 512 12.55 -19.41 10.09
C GLU A 512 11.81 -20.19 9.01
N ALA A 513 10.84 -21.02 9.44
CA ALA A 513 9.94 -21.74 8.54
C ALA A 513 8.55 -21.12 8.57
N THR A 514 8.01 -20.86 7.38
CA THR A 514 6.69 -20.26 7.20
C THR A 514 5.79 -21.19 6.38
N PRO A 515 5.05 -22.10 7.03
CA PRO A 515 4.09 -22.95 6.34
C PRO A 515 2.83 -22.18 5.93
N ARG A 516 2.18 -22.67 4.85
CA ARG A 516 0.89 -22.20 4.35
C ARG A 516 0.01 -23.37 3.94
N PHE A 517 -1.25 -23.28 4.28
CA PHE A 517 -2.30 -24.21 3.84
C PHE A 517 -3.54 -23.41 3.48
N GLY A 518 -4.09 -23.65 2.29
CA GLY A 518 -5.32 -23.04 1.82
C GLY A 518 -6.26 -24.06 1.20
N LEU A 519 -7.54 -23.92 1.48
CA LEU A 519 -8.60 -24.74 0.93
C LEU A 519 -9.78 -23.84 0.54
N ALA A 520 -10.29 -24.00 -0.67
CA ALA A 520 -11.53 -23.38 -1.13
C ALA A 520 -12.40 -24.42 -1.80
N GLY A 521 -13.72 -24.32 -1.64
CA GLY A 521 -14.62 -25.31 -2.25
C GLY A 521 -16.00 -24.76 -2.49
N TYR A 522 -16.65 -25.26 -3.53
CA TYR A 522 -18.02 -24.91 -3.91
C TYR A 522 -19.01 -26.02 -3.55
N PRO A 523 -19.61 -26.02 -2.34
CA PRO A 523 -20.76 -26.88 -2.03
C PRO A 523 -21.89 -26.69 -3.06
N VAL A 524 -22.16 -25.44 -3.42
CA VAL A 524 -23.10 -25.07 -4.50
C VAL A 524 -22.31 -24.34 -5.58
N ARG A 525 -22.27 -24.89 -6.80
CA ARG A 525 -21.54 -24.30 -7.92
C ARG A 525 -22.13 -22.96 -8.37
N PRO A 526 -21.33 -22.06 -8.91
CA PRO A 526 -21.80 -20.87 -9.60
C PRO A 526 -22.82 -21.22 -10.69
N GLY A 527 -23.84 -20.41 -10.84
CA GLY A 527 -24.91 -20.62 -11.81
C GLY A 527 -25.81 -19.40 -11.97
N SER A 528 -26.79 -19.47 -12.82
CA SER A 528 -27.73 -18.38 -13.13
C SER A 528 -28.96 -18.31 -12.22
N GLY A 529 -29.12 -19.24 -11.28
CA GLY A 529 -30.28 -19.31 -10.40
C GLY A 529 -30.30 -18.24 -9.30
N TRP A 530 -31.34 -18.28 -8.48
CA TRP A 530 -31.53 -17.32 -7.39
C TRP A 530 -30.50 -17.49 -6.29
N PHE A 531 -30.13 -18.72 -5.94
CA PHE A 531 -29.17 -19.07 -4.89
C PHE A 531 -28.14 -20.06 -5.44
N HIS A 532 -27.02 -19.56 -5.93
CA HIS A 532 -25.94 -20.36 -6.51
C HIS A 532 -24.59 -19.78 -6.12
N GLY A 533 -23.53 -20.56 -6.24
CA GLY A 533 -22.16 -20.09 -6.03
C GLY A 533 -21.81 -19.87 -4.56
N THR A 534 -22.17 -20.83 -3.67
CA THR A 534 -21.66 -20.84 -2.30
C THR A 534 -20.22 -21.36 -2.31
N LYS A 535 -19.26 -20.53 -1.92
CA LYS A 535 -17.86 -20.87 -1.74
C LYS A 535 -17.51 -20.86 -0.26
N LEU A 536 -16.91 -21.93 0.20
CA LEU A 536 -16.30 -22.00 1.53
C LEU A 536 -14.79 -21.92 1.35
N ARG A 537 -14.11 -21.20 2.24
CA ARG A 537 -12.66 -21.09 2.23
C ARG A 537 -12.08 -21.17 3.62
N PHE A 538 -10.89 -21.75 3.68
CA PHE A 538 -10.07 -21.81 4.88
C PHE A 538 -8.62 -21.53 4.49
N ASN A 539 -7.91 -20.78 5.32
CA ASN A 539 -6.51 -20.47 5.12
C ASN A 539 -5.77 -20.48 6.48
N PHE A 540 -4.60 -21.09 6.49
CA PHE A 540 -3.65 -21.04 7.58
C PHE A 540 -2.31 -20.58 7.02
N SER A 541 -1.68 -19.60 7.68
CA SER A 541 -0.34 -19.16 7.29
C SER A 541 0.44 -18.62 8.48
N LYS A 542 1.77 -18.70 8.38
CA LYS A 542 2.70 -18.11 9.32
C LYS A 542 3.53 -17.05 8.58
N GLY A 543 3.76 -15.92 9.22
CA GLY A 543 4.62 -14.85 8.72
C GLY A 543 5.74 -14.51 9.68
N VAL A 544 6.79 -13.93 9.15
CA VAL A 544 7.93 -13.40 9.88
C VAL A 544 8.25 -12.00 9.41
N GLN A 545 8.73 -11.18 10.34
CA GLN A 545 9.17 -9.83 10.06
C GLN A 545 10.52 -9.58 10.72
N GLU A 546 11.37 -8.88 10.02
CA GLU A 546 12.67 -8.43 10.51
C GLU A 546 12.55 -7.17 11.36
N PRO A 547 13.45 -6.95 12.33
CA PRO A 547 13.55 -5.67 13.00
C PRO A 547 13.99 -4.60 12.01
N ASN A 548 13.42 -3.40 12.11
CA ASN A 548 13.91 -2.27 11.32
C ASN A 548 15.31 -1.82 11.82
N LEU A 549 15.99 -1.01 11.01
CA LEU A 549 17.38 -0.60 11.29
C LEU A 549 17.50 0.11 12.64
N SER A 550 16.64 1.09 12.93
CA SER A 550 16.73 1.88 14.15
C SER A 550 16.44 1.04 15.40
N THR A 551 15.44 0.14 15.36
CA THR A 551 15.14 -0.75 16.48
C THR A 551 16.27 -1.77 16.72
N GLN A 552 16.91 -2.26 15.67
CA GLN A 552 18.04 -3.16 15.79
C GLN A 552 19.21 -2.49 16.52
N LEU A 553 19.58 -1.29 16.08
CA LEU A 553 20.73 -0.55 16.61
C LEU A 553 20.47 0.04 18.00
N SER A 554 19.23 0.31 18.35
CA SER A 554 18.80 0.79 19.68
C SER A 554 18.23 -0.32 20.57
N SER A 555 18.51 -1.58 20.26
CA SER A 555 18.09 -2.71 21.11
C SER A 555 18.93 -2.78 22.39
N LEU A 556 18.32 -3.23 23.49
CA LEU A 556 19.00 -3.37 24.77
C LEU A 556 20.27 -4.20 24.65
N TYR A 557 20.22 -5.28 23.87
CA TYR A 557 21.41 -6.13 23.63
C TYR A 557 22.55 -5.35 23.00
N VAL A 558 22.29 -4.56 21.95
CA VAL A 558 23.34 -3.78 21.27
C VAL A 558 23.90 -2.69 22.20
N LEU A 559 23.03 -2.00 22.94
CA LEU A 559 23.45 -0.97 23.89
C LEU A 559 24.37 -1.55 24.99
N LEU A 560 24.04 -2.73 25.52
CA LEU A 560 24.89 -3.42 26.51
C LEU A 560 26.23 -3.86 25.91
N GLN A 561 26.24 -4.41 24.68
CA GLN A 561 27.46 -4.79 23.98
C GLN A 561 28.40 -3.60 23.77
N GLN A 562 27.87 -2.46 23.39
CA GLN A 562 28.65 -1.22 23.23
C GLN A 562 29.24 -0.73 24.56
N ALA A 563 28.57 -0.98 25.67
CA ALA A 563 29.04 -0.70 27.01
C ALA A 563 29.96 -1.80 27.58
N GLY A 564 30.26 -2.88 26.83
CA GLY A 564 31.06 -4.00 27.27
C GLY A 564 30.35 -4.91 28.30
N LEU A 565 29.03 -4.86 28.37
CA LEU A 565 28.22 -5.59 29.35
C LEU A 565 27.51 -6.78 28.69
N THR A 566 27.38 -7.88 29.44
CA THR A 566 26.57 -9.02 29.08
C THR A 566 25.66 -9.38 30.25
N ILE A 567 24.35 -9.32 30.02
CA ILE A 567 23.35 -9.57 31.05
C ILE A 567 22.57 -10.85 30.68
N PRO A 568 22.48 -11.83 31.60
CA PRO A 568 21.65 -13.03 31.40
C PRO A 568 20.20 -12.65 31.12
N GLY A 569 19.60 -13.31 30.14
CA GLY A 569 18.20 -13.06 29.73
C GLY A 569 18.03 -11.96 28.69
N VAL A 570 19.05 -11.14 28.40
CA VAL A 570 19.02 -10.20 27.28
C VAL A 570 19.67 -10.85 26.06
N SER A 571 18.90 -11.01 25.01
CA SER A 571 19.35 -11.57 23.73
C SER A 571 19.18 -10.57 22.59
N PRO A 572 19.88 -10.75 21.46
CA PRO A 572 19.64 -9.95 20.28
C PRO A 572 18.15 -9.95 19.90
N ILE A 573 17.68 -8.81 19.42
CA ILE A 573 16.32 -8.79 18.85
C ILE A 573 16.28 -9.66 17.60
N GLY A 574 15.21 -10.46 17.49
CA GLY A 574 15.01 -11.44 16.42
C GLY A 574 13.73 -11.18 15.66
N ALA A 575 13.34 -12.15 14.83
CA ALA A 575 12.15 -12.05 14.02
C ALA A 575 10.88 -11.91 14.88
N GLN A 576 10.02 -11.01 14.48
CA GLN A 576 8.63 -10.94 14.89
C GLN A 576 7.83 -12.03 14.15
N ARG A 577 6.78 -12.56 14.75
CA ARG A 577 6.05 -13.70 14.20
C ARG A 577 4.56 -13.46 14.23
N LEU A 578 3.87 -13.98 13.22
CA LEU A 578 2.40 -14.04 13.17
C LEU A 578 1.96 -15.44 12.76
N ARG A 579 0.91 -15.93 13.40
CA ARG A 579 0.10 -17.06 12.93
C ARG A 579 -1.31 -16.57 12.67
N THR A 580 -1.87 -16.97 11.52
CA THR A 580 -3.22 -16.60 11.14
C THR A 580 -4.02 -17.83 10.80
N TYR A 581 -5.24 -17.87 11.32
CA TYR A 581 -6.31 -18.80 10.95
C TYR A 581 -7.45 -17.98 10.39
N GLU A 582 -7.92 -18.37 9.23
CA GLU A 582 -8.97 -17.65 8.51
C GLU A 582 -10.00 -18.62 7.95
N GLY A 583 -11.29 -18.28 8.05
CA GLY A 583 -12.38 -19.01 7.44
C GLY A 583 -13.43 -18.07 6.87
N GLY A 584 -13.95 -18.38 5.69
CA GLY A 584 -14.90 -17.49 5.03
C GLY A 584 -15.95 -18.20 4.19
N VAL A 585 -17.01 -17.47 3.91
CA VAL A 585 -18.11 -17.86 3.03
C VAL A 585 -18.38 -16.73 2.05
N ASP A 586 -18.34 -17.05 0.76
CA ASP A 586 -18.74 -16.14 -0.29
C ASP A 586 -20.03 -16.70 -0.93
N GLN A 587 -21.08 -15.88 -1.02
CA GLN A 587 -22.38 -16.28 -1.53
C GLN A 587 -22.85 -15.39 -2.65
N SER A 588 -23.04 -15.97 -3.83
CA SER A 588 -23.66 -15.31 -4.99
C SER A 588 -25.17 -15.50 -5.00
N ILE A 589 -25.91 -14.44 -5.31
CA ILE A 589 -27.37 -14.42 -5.35
C ILE A 589 -27.80 -13.71 -6.65
N TYR A 590 -28.93 -14.13 -7.23
CA TYR A 590 -29.51 -13.58 -8.47
C TYR A 590 -28.55 -13.61 -9.66
N GLY A 591 -27.94 -14.75 -9.95
CA GLY A 591 -27.00 -14.87 -11.05
C GLY A 591 -25.80 -13.93 -10.87
N SER A 592 -25.32 -13.80 -9.64
CA SER A 592 -24.18 -12.96 -9.23
C SER A 592 -24.40 -11.44 -9.35
N LYS A 593 -25.65 -10.99 -9.36
CA LYS A 593 -25.95 -9.56 -9.22
C LYS A 593 -25.68 -9.06 -7.81
N LEU A 594 -25.77 -9.93 -6.84
CA LEU A 594 -25.51 -9.66 -5.44
C LEU A 594 -24.48 -10.69 -4.93
N MET A 595 -23.37 -10.20 -4.36
CA MET A 595 -22.35 -10.99 -3.69
C MET A 595 -22.28 -10.60 -2.22
N LEU A 596 -22.37 -11.58 -1.35
CA LEU A 596 -22.15 -11.46 0.08
C LEU A 596 -20.88 -12.22 0.42
N LYS A 597 -19.95 -11.58 1.12
CA LYS A 597 -18.76 -12.21 1.65
C LYS A 597 -18.72 -12.05 3.16
N PHE A 598 -18.43 -13.12 3.84
CA PHE A 598 -18.22 -13.17 5.28
C PHE A 598 -16.90 -13.85 5.55
N ASN A 599 -16.09 -13.27 6.42
CA ASN A 599 -14.80 -13.80 6.79
C ASN A 599 -14.53 -13.62 8.27
N TYR A 600 -14.07 -14.67 8.93
CA TYR A 600 -13.52 -14.64 10.28
C TYR A 600 -12.03 -14.85 10.22
N PHE A 601 -11.26 -14.09 10.99
CA PHE A 601 -9.82 -14.27 11.15
C PHE A 601 -9.42 -14.24 12.60
N HIS A 602 -8.34 -14.98 12.91
CA HIS A 602 -7.67 -14.99 14.21
C HIS A 602 -6.16 -14.91 14.00
N ASN A 603 -5.53 -13.87 14.54
CA ASN A 603 -4.13 -13.53 14.43
C ASN A 603 -3.46 -13.62 15.81
N GLU A 604 -2.34 -14.35 15.91
CA GLU A 604 -1.49 -14.42 17.07
C GLU A 604 -0.13 -13.78 16.76
N PHE A 605 0.07 -12.57 17.26
CA PHE A 605 1.33 -11.83 17.13
C PHE A 605 2.22 -12.15 18.31
N GLY A 606 3.36 -12.76 18.05
CA GLY A 606 4.34 -13.13 19.06
C GLY A 606 5.72 -12.54 18.80
N ARG A 607 6.47 -12.29 19.87
CA ARG A 607 7.80 -11.69 19.82
C ARG A 607 7.85 -10.36 19.08
N GLN A 608 6.81 -9.56 19.19
CA GLN A 608 6.80 -8.23 18.63
C GLN A 608 7.81 -7.35 19.35
N ILE A 609 8.37 -6.39 18.64
CA ILE A 609 9.34 -5.44 19.19
C ILE A 609 8.60 -4.25 19.76
N GLU A 610 8.94 -3.88 21.00
CA GLU A 610 8.44 -2.69 21.68
C GLU A 610 9.59 -1.88 22.29
N PHE A 611 9.34 -0.59 22.48
CA PHE A 611 10.23 0.26 23.26
C PHE A 611 9.89 0.09 24.73
N VAL A 612 10.89 -0.25 25.53
CA VAL A 612 10.79 -0.45 26.98
C VAL A 612 11.56 0.66 27.68
N GLY A 613 10.90 1.37 28.58
CA GLY A 613 11.49 2.48 29.33
C GLY A 613 12.61 2.03 30.26
N SER A 614 13.51 2.94 30.63
CA SER A 614 14.66 2.60 31.51
C SER A 614 14.22 2.11 32.87
N SER A 615 13.11 2.61 33.40
CA SER A 615 12.53 2.12 34.66
C SER A 615 12.07 0.68 34.57
N ASP A 616 11.42 0.31 33.43
CA ASP A 616 10.98 -1.06 33.18
C ASP A 616 12.18 -2.00 33.04
N ILE A 617 13.22 -1.56 32.30
CA ILE A 617 14.46 -2.30 32.17
C ILE A 617 15.11 -2.54 33.53
N GLN A 618 15.15 -1.52 34.39
CA GLN A 618 15.65 -1.66 35.76
C GLN A 618 14.82 -2.69 36.56
N GLN A 619 13.52 -2.68 36.41
CA GLN A 619 12.64 -3.62 37.11
C GLN A 619 12.83 -5.08 36.63
N TYR A 620 12.84 -5.29 35.31
CA TYR A 620 12.88 -6.64 34.75
C TYR A 620 14.28 -7.27 34.74
N PHE A 621 15.33 -6.44 34.61
CA PHE A 621 16.71 -6.93 34.45
C PHE A 621 17.65 -6.45 35.56
N GLY A 622 17.20 -5.57 36.46
CA GLY A 622 18.01 -5.04 37.56
C GLY A 622 19.17 -4.14 37.11
N ILE A 623 19.09 -3.56 35.91
CA ILE A 623 20.15 -2.75 35.29
C ILE A 623 19.64 -1.39 34.86
N SER A 624 20.52 -0.41 34.85
CA SER A 624 20.30 0.87 34.20
C SER A 624 20.71 0.77 32.73
N VAL A 625 19.98 1.43 31.83
CA VAL A 625 20.40 1.57 30.43
C VAL A 625 21.70 2.36 30.40
N PRO A 626 22.75 1.89 29.71
CA PRO A 626 24.04 2.56 29.72
C PRO A 626 23.94 4.02 29.28
N SER A 627 24.47 4.93 30.12
CA SER A 627 24.58 6.35 29.76
C SER A 627 25.68 6.54 28.70
N GLY A 628 25.45 7.38 27.73
CA GLY A 628 26.42 7.65 26.65
C GLY A 628 26.08 7.01 25.31
N VAL A 629 25.04 6.21 25.23
CA VAL A 629 24.46 5.71 23.99
C VAL A 629 23.13 6.44 23.76
N ALA A 630 22.78 6.71 22.51
CA ALA A 630 21.78 7.68 22.08
C ALA A 630 20.36 7.54 22.68
N ASN A 631 20.09 6.57 23.54
CA ASN A 631 18.75 6.32 24.11
C ASN A 631 18.77 5.87 25.57
N TYR A 632 19.28 6.67 26.48
CA TYR A 632 19.22 6.37 27.91
C TYR A 632 17.79 6.39 28.51
N PHE A 633 16.77 6.78 27.73
CA PHE A 633 15.36 6.73 28.16
C PHE A 633 14.75 5.33 28.07
N GLY A 634 15.38 4.39 27.37
CA GLY A 634 14.92 3.04 27.19
C GLY A 634 15.61 2.31 26.05
N ALA A 635 15.12 1.14 25.70
CA ALA A 635 15.65 0.30 24.63
C ALA A 635 14.58 -0.57 23.99
N TYR A 636 14.86 -1.13 22.79
CA TYR A 636 13.97 -2.05 22.12
C TYR A 636 14.20 -3.50 22.55
N LEU A 637 13.13 -4.25 22.69
CA LEU A 637 13.08 -5.67 23.08
C LEU A 637 11.99 -6.43 22.32
N ASN A 638 12.15 -7.73 22.09
CA ASN A 638 11.09 -8.64 21.62
C ASN A 638 10.22 -9.12 22.77
N SER A 639 9.47 -8.26 23.40
CA SER A 639 8.72 -8.52 24.63
C SER A 639 7.21 -8.39 24.49
N LEU A 640 6.70 -7.93 23.37
CA LEU A 640 5.27 -7.72 23.13
C LEU A 640 4.64 -8.94 22.45
N ASP A 641 3.58 -9.49 23.05
CA ASP A 641 2.69 -10.47 22.44
C ASP A 641 1.26 -9.94 22.51
N PHE A 642 0.52 -10.04 21.41
CA PHE A 642 -0.89 -9.66 21.35
C PHE A 642 -1.67 -10.52 20.36
N SER A 643 -2.98 -10.60 20.53
CA SER A 643 -3.89 -11.25 19.60
C SER A 643 -4.82 -10.23 18.94
N ALA A 644 -5.28 -10.56 17.75
CA ALA A 644 -6.26 -9.78 17.01
C ALA A 644 -7.18 -10.75 16.24
N GLN A 645 -8.47 -10.67 16.51
CA GLN A 645 -9.48 -11.50 15.85
C GLN A 645 -10.64 -10.64 15.40
N GLY A 646 -11.36 -11.10 14.40
CA GLY A 646 -12.44 -10.27 13.90
C GLY A 646 -13.27 -10.90 12.81
N ILE A 647 -14.28 -10.13 12.41
CA ILE A 647 -15.23 -10.47 11.37
C ILE A 647 -15.17 -9.37 10.31
N GLU A 648 -15.07 -9.79 9.07
CA GLU A 648 -15.19 -8.91 7.89
C GLU A 648 -16.42 -9.33 7.09
N THR A 649 -17.24 -8.36 6.72
CA THR A 649 -18.38 -8.57 5.83
C THR A 649 -18.28 -7.63 4.64
N GLU A 650 -18.67 -8.11 3.48
CA GLU A 650 -18.72 -7.30 2.27
C GLU A 650 -19.97 -7.63 1.47
N LEU A 651 -20.58 -6.60 0.93
CA LEU A 651 -21.71 -6.67 0.02
C LEU A 651 -21.33 -5.98 -1.28
N GLU A 652 -21.46 -6.66 -2.40
CA GLU A 652 -21.43 -6.04 -3.73
C GLU A 652 -22.77 -6.24 -4.43
N TRP A 653 -23.33 -5.16 -4.95
CA TRP A 653 -24.62 -5.18 -5.60
C TRP A 653 -24.59 -4.44 -6.94
N ARG A 654 -24.90 -5.18 -7.98
CA ARG A 654 -25.13 -4.68 -9.36
C ARG A 654 -26.61 -4.65 -9.66
N ALA A 655 -27.26 -3.60 -9.18
CA ALA A 655 -28.70 -3.44 -9.34
C ALA A 655 -29.12 -3.37 -10.81
N SER A 656 -28.29 -2.74 -11.64
CA SER A 656 -28.49 -2.60 -13.08
C SER A 656 -27.15 -2.39 -13.80
N ARG A 657 -27.15 -2.28 -15.12
CA ARG A 657 -25.99 -1.89 -15.91
C ARG A 657 -25.43 -0.50 -15.57
N HIS A 658 -26.26 0.33 -14.93
CA HIS A 658 -25.92 1.71 -14.58
C HIS A 658 -25.59 1.90 -13.10
N PHE A 659 -26.05 1.04 -12.24
CA PHE A 659 -25.98 1.20 -10.81
C PHE A 659 -25.19 0.08 -10.15
N PHE A 660 -24.13 0.47 -9.45
CA PHE A 660 -23.27 -0.39 -8.67
C PHE A 660 -23.18 0.15 -7.24
N ALA A 661 -23.24 -0.73 -6.27
CA ALA A 661 -22.98 -0.42 -4.87
C ALA A 661 -22.12 -1.50 -4.23
N ARG A 662 -21.20 -1.12 -3.39
CA ARG A 662 -20.48 -2.02 -2.51
C ARG A 662 -20.33 -1.40 -1.13
N GLY A 663 -20.32 -2.23 -0.12
CA GLY A 663 -20.06 -1.80 1.26
C GLY A 663 -19.41 -2.91 2.05
N GLY A 664 -18.67 -2.55 3.06
CA GLY A 664 -17.99 -3.50 3.93
C GLY A 664 -17.97 -3.00 5.37
N TYR A 665 -17.93 -3.95 6.28
CA TYR A 665 -17.81 -3.70 7.71
C TYR A 665 -16.83 -4.68 8.32
N THR A 666 -15.98 -4.18 9.21
CA THR A 666 -15.03 -4.96 9.97
C THR A 666 -15.19 -4.72 11.45
N TYR A 667 -15.36 -5.77 12.21
CA TYR A 667 -15.21 -5.77 13.66
C TYR A 667 -13.87 -6.40 14.03
N LEU A 668 -13.09 -5.72 14.85
CA LEU A 668 -11.76 -6.12 15.31
C LEU A 668 -11.74 -6.14 16.83
N ASP A 669 -11.46 -7.29 17.39
CA ASP A 669 -11.13 -7.48 18.81
C ASP A 669 -9.63 -7.78 18.92
N SER A 670 -8.89 -6.91 19.60
CA SER A 670 -7.44 -7.05 19.78
C SER A 670 -7.05 -6.79 21.22
N ASN A 671 -6.08 -7.56 21.71
CA ASN A 671 -5.71 -7.51 23.13
C ASN A 671 -4.22 -7.81 23.32
N VAL A 672 -3.53 -6.95 24.05
CA VAL A 672 -2.14 -7.15 24.48
C VAL A 672 -2.12 -8.19 25.59
N GLN A 673 -1.40 -9.27 25.38
CA GLN A 673 -1.30 -10.41 26.30
C GLN A 673 -0.04 -10.33 27.15
N LYS A 674 1.04 -9.76 26.60
CA LYS A 674 2.32 -9.60 27.27
C LYS A 674 3.00 -8.33 26.77
N SER A 675 3.58 -7.57 27.68
CA SER A 675 4.43 -6.41 27.39
C SER A 675 5.37 -6.19 28.57
N PHE A 676 6.58 -5.71 28.33
CA PHE A 676 7.49 -5.22 29.34
C PHE A 676 7.34 -3.72 29.57
N SER A 677 6.80 -3.02 28.60
CA SER A 677 6.36 -1.66 28.80
C SER A 677 5.07 -1.67 29.62
N SER A 678 5.08 -1.18 30.81
CA SER A 678 3.97 -1.41 31.73
C SER A 678 3.55 -0.19 32.52
N ASP A 679 2.28 -0.16 32.79
CA ASP A 679 1.59 0.40 33.92
C ASP A 679 2.16 -0.05 35.31
N VAL A 680 2.98 -1.11 35.35
CA VAL A 680 3.56 -1.67 36.60
C VAL A 680 4.75 -0.87 37.11
N THR A 681 5.48 -0.19 36.24
CA THR A 681 6.60 0.67 36.63
C THR A 681 6.19 2.01 37.19
N ALA A 682 4.93 2.18 37.20
CA ALA A 682 4.25 3.29 37.83
C ALA A 682 4.82 3.62 39.20
N GLU A 683 5.39 2.74 39.89
CA GLU A 683 5.75 2.97 41.29
C GLU A 683 7.25 3.26 41.56
N LEU A 684 8.13 3.13 40.55
CA LEU A 684 9.56 3.04 40.86
C LEU A 684 10.45 4.24 40.51
N GLY A 685 10.00 5.29 39.85
CA GLY A 685 11.04 6.11 39.24
C GLY A 685 10.92 7.64 39.28
N GLY A 686 10.15 8.23 40.14
CA GLY A 686 10.14 9.72 40.27
C GLY A 686 9.46 10.46 39.12
N PHE A 687 8.98 9.77 38.11
CA PHE A 687 8.03 10.27 37.10
C PHE A 687 6.62 9.89 37.50
N PRO A 688 5.61 10.75 37.22
CA PRO A 688 4.23 10.38 37.51
C PRO A 688 3.85 9.20 36.68
N THR A 689 3.49 8.15 37.30
CA THR A 689 3.21 6.82 36.85
C THR A 689 1.72 6.61 36.67
N THR A 690 0.98 7.48 37.29
CA THR A 690 -0.45 7.68 37.09
C THR A 690 -0.65 9.03 36.42
N ASN A 691 -1.68 9.12 35.61
CA ASN A 691 -2.06 10.34 34.93
C ASN A 691 -2.36 11.43 35.98
N PRO A 692 -1.63 12.57 36.00
CA PRO A 692 -1.83 13.60 36.96
C PRO A 692 -3.20 14.29 36.88
N ASN A 693 -3.84 14.26 35.71
CA ASN A 693 -5.21 14.76 35.55
C ASN A 693 -6.27 13.75 35.98
N TYR A 694 -5.93 12.44 35.99
CA TYR A 694 -6.84 11.36 36.24
C TYR A 694 -6.19 10.32 37.17
N PRO A 695 -6.16 10.59 38.52
CA PRO A 695 -5.51 9.72 39.48
C PRO A 695 -6.05 8.28 39.41
N GLY A 696 -5.14 7.31 39.50
CA GLY A 696 -5.44 5.88 39.38
C GLY A 696 -5.47 5.33 37.95
N ILE A 697 -5.28 6.17 36.94
CA ILE A 697 -5.16 5.72 35.54
C ILE A 697 -3.69 5.72 35.15
N ALA A 698 -3.18 4.59 34.68
CA ALA A 698 -1.81 4.44 34.24
C ALA A 698 -1.52 5.26 32.98
N ILE A 699 -0.28 5.74 32.84
CA ILE A 699 0.22 6.40 31.65
C ILE A 699 0.99 5.39 30.81
N GLY A 700 0.43 4.99 29.67
CA GLY A 700 1.16 4.23 28.65
C GLY A 700 1.60 5.15 27.52
N SER A 701 2.88 5.45 27.38
CA SER A 701 3.37 6.42 26.39
C SER A 701 3.90 5.76 25.11
N SER A 702 4.62 4.65 25.22
CA SER A 702 5.38 4.08 24.09
C SER A 702 4.86 2.74 23.62
N SER A 703 4.22 1.98 24.50
CA SER A 703 3.65 0.66 24.16
C SER A 703 2.25 0.50 24.75
N PRO A 704 1.39 -0.30 24.12
CA PRO A 704 0.06 -0.56 24.62
C PRO A 704 0.11 -1.37 25.91
N LEU A 705 -0.81 -1.08 26.81
CA LEU A 705 -0.90 -1.73 28.11
C LEU A 705 -1.46 -3.15 28.00
N VAL A 706 -1.02 -4.06 28.88
CA VAL A 706 -1.57 -5.43 28.98
C VAL A 706 -3.07 -5.39 29.27
N GLY A 707 -3.85 -6.22 28.57
CA GLY A 707 -5.29 -6.23 28.65
C GLY A 707 -6.01 -5.14 27.83
N GLN A 708 -5.26 -4.23 27.19
CA GLN A 708 -5.80 -3.18 26.33
C GLN A 708 -5.52 -3.48 24.84
N ARG A 709 -6.08 -2.67 23.96
CA ARG A 709 -5.82 -2.78 22.52
C ARG A 709 -4.47 -2.18 22.18
N PRO A 710 -3.78 -2.73 21.17
CA PRO A 710 -2.68 -2.00 20.53
C PRO A 710 -3.17 -0.66 19.99
N PHE A 711 -2.35 0.38 20.08
CA PHE A 711 -2.72 1.74 19.70
C PHE A 711 -3.11 1.86 18.22
N ARG A 712 -4.05 2.74 17.90
CA ARG A 712 -4.53 3.09 16.56
C ARG A 712 -5.21 1.93 15.81
N ARG A 713 -5.72 0.92 16.53
CA ARG A 713 -6.53 -0.18 15.99
C ARG A 713 -7.98 0.07 16.37
N ALA A 714 -8.70 0.73 15.45
CA ALA A 714 -10.13 0.95 15.67
C ALA A 714 -10.89 -0.38 15.68
N PRO A 715 -11.72 -0.65 16.70
CA PRO A 715 -12.47 -1.89 16.77
C PRO A 715 -13.54 -2.04 15.70
N GLN A 716 -13.98 -0.96 15.08
CA GLN A 716 -14.98 -0.99 14.03
C GLN A 716 -14.57 -0.05 12.90
N THR A 717 -14.52 -0.59 11.70
CA THR A 717 -14.31 0.17 10.47
C THR A 717 -15.31 -0.28 9.42
N GLY A 718 -15.61 0.60 8.47
CA GLY A 718 -16.46 0.22 7.37
C GLY A 718 -16.46 1.27 6.27
N TYR A 719 -17.06 0.90 5.18
CA TYR A 719 -17.16 1.75 4.01
C TYR A 719 -18.41 1.44 3.19
N PHE A 720 -18.79 2.39 2.37
CA PHE A 720 -19.71 2.15 1.25
C PHE A 720 -19.29 2.98 0.02
N VAL A 721 -19.61 2.44 -1.14
CA VAL A 721 -19.41 3.07 -2.43
C VAL A 721 -20.69 2.89 -3.22
N VAL A 722 -21.22 3.97 -3.76
CA VAL A 722 -22.35 3.96 -4.69
C VAL A 722 -21.91 4.65 -5.96
N GLN A 723 -22.09 3.98 -7.08
CA GLN A 723 -21.70 4.50 -8.39
C GLN A 723 -22.85 4.38 -9.38
N TYR A 724 -23.06 5.45 -10.11
CA TYR A 724 -23.93 5.50 -11.27
C TYR A 724 -23.12 5.79 -12.52
N THR A 725 -23.28 4.95 -13.54
CA THR A 725 -22.57 5.09 -14.81
C THR A 725 -23.58 5.07 -15.96
N ALA A 726 -23.64 6.15 -16.73
CA ALA A 726 -24.34 6.23 -18.01
C ALA A 726 -23.33 6.37 -19.15
N THR A 727 -23.80 6.47 -20.39
CA THR A 727 -22.93 6.52 -21.58
C THR A 727 -21.86 7.63 -21.51
N LYS A 728 -22.22 8.82 -21.00
CA LYS A 728 -21.31 9.97 -20.92
C LYS A 728 -21.05 10.46 -19.49
N PHE A 729 -21.65 9.85 -18.51
CA PHE A 729 -21.65 10.38 -17.16
C PHE A 729 -21.36 9.27 -16.15
N THR A 730 -20.42 9.50 -15.26
CA THR A 730 -20.15 8.64 -14.11
C THR A 730 -20.12 9.52 -12.87
N ALA A 731 -20.88 9.14 -11.86
CA ALA A 731 -20.83 9.74 -10.53
C ALA A 731 -20.67 8.66 -9.48
N ALA A 732 -19.85 8.92 -8.47
CA ALA A 732 -19.73 8.04 -7.33
C ALA A 732 -19.70 8.84 -6.03
N VAL A 733 -20.32 8.28 -5.00
CA VAL A 733 -20.21 8.70 -3.61
C VAL A 733 -19.54 7.57 -2.85
N LYS A 734 -18.53 7.91 -2.09
CA LYS A 734 -17.72 6.98 -1.31
C LYS A 734 -17.69 7.45 0.13
N SER A 735 -17.86 6.56 1.08
CA SER A 735 -17.75 6.88 2.49
C SER A 735 -16.92 5.83 3.20
N ALA A 736 -16.06 6.28 4.10
CA ALA A 736 -15.34 5.43 5.03
C ALA A 736 -15.60 5.92 6.45
N PHE A 737 -15.75 5.00 7.39
CA PHE A 737 -15.86 5.32 8.81
C PHE A 737 -14.90 4.46 9.64
N SER A 738 -14.48 5.02 10.75
CA SER A 738 -13.69 4.38 11.79
C SER A 738 -14.23 4.78 13.15
N SER A 739 -14.36 3.81 14.06
CA SER A 739 -14.72 4.11 15.45
C SER A 739 -13.53 4.67 16.22
N ARG A 740 -13.77 5.12 17.44
CA ARG A 740 -12.72 5.53 18.39
C ARG A 740 -11.70 4.43 18.59
N SER A 741 -10.44 4.82 18.77
CA SER A 741 -9.35 3.89 19.06
C SER A 741 -8.53 4.33 20.28
N ASP A 742 -7.79 3.40 20.83
CA ASP A 742 -6.79 3.70 21.84
C ASP A 742 -5.59 4.36 21.14
N ASP A 743 -5.01 5.41 21.74
CA ASP A 743 -3.83 6.07 21.19
C ASP A 743 -2.80 6.33 22.28
N SER A 744 -1.54 6.42 21.88
CA SER A 744 -0.47 6.80 22.79
C SER A 744 -0.59 8.28 23.16
N THR A 745 -0.28 8.59 24.39
CA THR A 745 -0.11 9.99 24.80
C THR A 745 1.23 10.48 24.26
N PHE A 746 1.21 11.17 23.13
CA PHE A 746 2.37 11.98 22.68
C PHE A 746 2.74 13.08 23.66
N LEU A 747 2.07 13.14 24.75
CA LEU A 747 1.98 14.20 25.75
C LEU A 747 2.86 13.93 26.96
N SER A 748 3.71 12.91 26.90
CA SER A 748 4.74 12.67 27.91
C SER A 748 5.71 13.86 28.09
N PHE A 749 5.73 14.78 27.12
CA PHE A 749 6.53 16.00 27.15
C PHE A 749 5.69 17.25 27.41
N SER A 750 4.68 17.19 28.27
CA SER A 750 3.99 18.36 28.74
C SER A 750 4.75 19.03 29.89
N ASP A 751 4.40 20.28 30.18
CA ASP A 751 5.02 21.07 31.23
C ASP A 751 4.54 20.62 32.62
N PHE A 752 5.11 19.55 33.13
CA PHE A 752 4.77 19.02 34.46
C PHE A 752 5.13 19.99 35.60
N ASN A 753 6.19 20.78 35.44
CA ASN A 753 6.66 21.72 36.49
C ASN A 753 5.71 22.90 36.67
N GLY A 754 5.00 23.28 35.60
CA GLY A 754 3.98 24.33 35.66
C GLY A 754 2.63 23.87 36.19
N GLY A 755 2.49 22.59 36.56
CA GLY A 755 1.21 22.01 36.96
C GLY A 755 0.20 21.84 35.83
N ASN A 756 0.63 22.13 34.62
CA ASN A 756 -0.16 22.02 33.40
C ASN A 756 0.23 20.75 32.64
N THR A 757 -0.71 19.87 32.46
CA THR A 757 -0.45 18.64 31.70
C THR A 757 -1.54 18.35 30.68
N LEU A 758 -1.12 17.95 29.49
CA LEU A 758 -1.98 17.52 28.39
C LEU A 758 -2.18 16.00 28.36
N LEU A 759 -1.69 15.27 29.35
CA LEU A 759 -1.84 13.83 29.46
C LEU A 759 -3.30 13.45 29.67
N LEU A 760 -3.80 12.56 28.80
CA LEU A 760 -5.14 12.03 28.83
C LEU A 760 -5.10 10.48 28.88
N PRO A 761 -6.15 9.83 29.42
CA PRO A 761 -6.26 8.39 29.36
C PRO A 761 -6.24 7.85 27.94
N ASN A 762 -5.47 6.80 27.68
CA ASN A 762 -5.20 6.26 26.35
C ASN A 762 -6.41 5.58 25.71
N ARG A 763 -7.28 4.98 26.54
CA ARG A 763 -8.39 4.17 26.05
C ARG A 763 -9.44 5.02 25.35
N ASN A 764 -9.77 4.65 24.11
CA ASN A 764 -10.71 5.38 23.24
C ASN A 764 -10.37 6.88 23.13
N LEU A 765 -9.10 7.21 23.20
CA LEU A 765 -8.61 8.58 23.22
C LEU A 765 -8.78 9.24 21.85
N ASP A 766 -8.48 8.49 20.79
CA ASP A 766 -8.53 8.98 19.43
C ASP A 766 -9.96 9.03 18.90
N PHE A 767 -10.25 10.06 18.11
CA PHE A 767 -11.57 10.25 17.50
C PHE A 767 -11.80 9.23 16.41
N GLY A 768 -13.03 8.70 16.34
CA GLY A 768 -13.46 8.08 15.12
C GLY A 768 -13.77 9.13 14.05
N TYR A 769 -13.96 8.71 12.82
CA TYR A 769 -14.34 9.60 11.73
C TYR A 769 -15.40 8.96 10.81
N GLN A 770 -16.09 9.82 10.12
CA GLN A 770 -16.88 9.47 8.94
C GLN A 770 -16.45 10.40 7.81
N ASN A 771 -15.76 9.87 6.81
CA ASN A 771 -15.37 10.62 5.62
C ASN A 771 -16.37 10.34 4.50
N ILE A 772 -16.78 11.38 3.78
CA ILE A 772 -17.57 11.25 2.55
C ILE A 772 -16.84 11.98 1.43
N ASP A 773 -16.58 11.26 0.34
CA ASP A 773 -16.02 11.76 -0.90
C ASP A 773 -17.01 11.61 -2.04
N ALA A 774 -16.96 12.48 -3.03
CA ALA A 774 -17.73 12.36 -4.25
C ALA A 774 -16.87 12.66 -5.46
N ASN A 775 -17.14 11.96 -6.55
CA ASN A 775 -16.53 12.27 -7.83
C ASN A 775 -17.55 12.19 -8.95
N VAL A 776 -17.38 13.08 -9.93
CA VAL A 776 -18.19 13.15 -11.13
C VAL A 776 -17.28 13.27 -12.32
N THR A 777 -17.55 12.49 -13.36
CA THR A 777 -16.85 12.57 -14.64
C THR A 777 -17.89 12.67 -15.77
N TYR A 778 -17.70 13.60 -16.67
CA TYR A 778 -18.50 13.78 -17.88
C TYR A 778 -17.65 13.63 -19.13
N GLN A 779 -18.01 12.66 -19.97
CA GLN A 779 -17.36 12.40 -21.25
C GLN A 779 -17.93 13.32 -22.31
N ILE A 780 -17.18 14.35 -22.72
CA ILE A 780 -17.59 15.30 -23.76
C ILE A 780 -17.54 14.62 -25.13
N THR A 781 -16.40 14.01 -25.44
CA THR A 781 -16.17 13.19 -26.63
C THR A 781 -15.40 11.93 -26.26
N SER A 782 -15.18 10.99 -27.17
CA SER A 782 -14.32 9.83 -26.93
C SER A 782 -12.89 10.19 -26.51
N LYS A 783 -12.45 11.42 -26.76
CA LYS A 783 -11.10 11.90 -26.50
C LYS A 783 -11.01 12.89 -25.33
N PHE A 784 -12.10 13.50 -24.91
CA PHE A 784 -12.14 14.55 -23.89
C PHE A 784 -13.15 14.26 -22.83
N SER A 785 -12.74 14.31 -21.58
CA SER A 785 -13.62 14.29 -20.41
C SER A 785 -13.23 15.37 -19.40
N VAL A 786 -14.22 15.82 -18.65
CA VAL A 786 -14.04 16.69 -17.49
C VAL A 786 -14.45 15.93 -16.23
N PHE A 787 -13.81 16.25 -15.13
CA PHE A 787 -14.15 15.62 -13.85
C PHE A 787 -14.04 16.61 -12.69
N THR A 788 -14.75 16.31 -11.64
CA THR A 788 -14.62 16.98 -10.35
C THR A 788 -14.50 15.91 -9.26
N GLN A 789 -13.52 16.08 -8.40
CA GLN A 789 -13.23 15.27 -7.23
C GLN A 789 -13.46 16.15 -5.99
N MET A 790 -14.29 15.70 -5.07
CA MET A 790 -14.58 16.35 -3.80
C MET A 790 -14.25 15.39 -2.67
N ASN A 791 -13.44 15.81 -1.72
CA ASN A 791 -13.04 15.00 -0.58
C ASN A 791 -13.43 15.67 0.73
N ASN A 792 -13.67 14.85 1.73
CA ASN A 792 -14.03 15.28 3.08
C ASN A 792 -15.22 16.24 3.07
N LEU A 793 -16.32 15.84 2.44
CA LEU A 793 -17.53 16.65 2.30
C LEU A 793 -18.16 17.06 3.65
N LEU A 794 -17.89 16.30 4.71
CA LEU A 794 -18.38 16.60 6.05
C LEU A 794 -17.43 17.54 6.83
N GLY A 795 -16.29 17.91 6.27
CA GLY A 795 -15.31 18.77 6.94
C GLY A 795 -14.73 18.14 8.21
N GLN A 796 -14.58 16.80 8.23
CA GLN A 796 -14.07 16.08 9.39
C GLN A 796 -12.64 16.54 9.71
N GLN A 797 -12.42 17.04 10.92
CA GLN A 797 -11.12 17.59 11.34
C GLN A 797 -10.13 16.52 11.79
N HIS A 798 -10.62 15.37 12.28
CA HIS A 798 -9.78 14.28 12.79
C HIS A 798 -10.08 12.99 12.02
N MET A 799 -9.17 12.60 11.11
CA MET A 799 -9.18 11.32 10.39
C MET A 799 -7.89 10.53 10.62
N GLY A 800 -7.11 10.91 11.58
CA GLY A 800 -5.82 10.34 11.97
C GLY A 800 -5.60 10.49 13.48
N PRO A 801 -4.35 10.38 13.95
CA PRO A 801 -4.04 10.46 15.38
C PRO A 801 -4.51 11.80 15.98
N ILE A 802 -4.90 11.75 17.25
CA ILE A 802 -5.24 12.95 17.98
C ILE A 802 -4.09 13.96 17.92
N GLY A 803 -4.40 15.24 17.76
CA GLY A 803 -3.41 16.32 17.67
C GLY A 803 -3.02 16.71 16.24
N TYR A 804 -3.37 15.89 15.24
CA TYR A 804 -3.02 16.12 13.83
C TYR A 804 -4.28 16.41 13.00
N PRO A 805 -4.63 17.67 12.73
CA PRO A 805 -5.83 18.00 11.97
C PRO A 805 -5.71 17.55 10.52
N SER A 806 -6.76 16.92 10.03
CA SER A 806 -6.89 16.46 8.64
C SER A 806 -7.18 17.61 7.69
N LEU A 807 -6.93 17.41 6.39
CA LEU A 807 -7.28 18.40 5.37
C LEU A 807 -8.80 18.60 5.36
N PRO A 808 -9.31 19.83 5.52
CA PRO A 808 -10.74 20.13 5.46
C PRO A 808 -11.36 19.78 4.11
N PHE A 809 -12.64 20.10 3.92
CA PHE A 809 -13.27 19.96 2.61
C PHE A 809 -12.37 20.50 1.50
N ASN A 810 -12.08 19.63 0.53
CA ASN A 810 -11.25 20.00 -0.60
C ASN A 810 -11.84 19.45 -1.90
N PHE A 811 -11.60 20.18 -2.98
CA PHE A 811 -12.05 19.77 -4.30
C PHE A 811 -10.99 20.04 -5.36
N ARG A 812 -11.05 19.28 -6.42
CA ARG A 812 -10.25 19.49 -7.64
C ARG A 812 -11.16 19.28 -8.86
N THR A 813 -11.01 20.12 -9.84
CA THR A 813 -11.70 19.99 -11.13
C THR A 813 -10.66 19.98 -12.24
N GLY A 814 -10.85 19.11 -13.21
CA GLY A 814 -9.85 18.91 -14.24
C GLY A 814 -10.40 18.32 -15.52
N LEU A 815 -9.49 18.12 -16.44
CA LEU A 815 -9.76 17.54 -17.75
C LEU A 815 -8.85 16.32 -17.99
N LYS A 816 -9.36 15.37 -18.77
CA LYS A 816 -8.59 14.27 -19.32
C LYS A 816 -8.65 14.33 -20.83
N VAL A 817 -7.50 14.14 -21.46
CA VAL A 817 -7.36 14.12 -22.91
C VAL A 817 -6.71 12.81 -23.32
N ARG A 818 -7.30 12.11 -24.28
CA ARG A 818 -6.75 10.88 -24.85
C ARG A 818 -6.53 11.09 -26.36
N LEU A 819 -5.29 10.94 -26.81
CA LEU A 819 -4.91 11.06 -28.21
C LEU A 819 -4.32 9.75 -28.72
N GLY A 820 -4.61 9.36 -29.94
CA GLY A 820 -4.13 8.10 -30.52
C GLY A 820 -4.94 6.88 -30.11
N GLY A 821 -4.44 5.68 -30.38
CA GLY A 821 -5.07 4.40 -30.05
C GLY A 821 -6.28 4.05 -30.93
N GLY A 822 -6.40 4.66 -32.14
CA GLY A 822 -7.50 4.44 -33.08
C GLY A 822 -7.39 3.14 -33.86
#